data_631438ca94d134da237e43b4bbed37a3
#
_entry.id   631438ca94d134da237e43b4bbed37a3
#
_cell.length_a   1.000
_cell.length_b   1.000
_cell.length_c   1.000
_cell.angle_alpha   90.00
_cell.angle_beta   90.00
_cell.angle_gamma   90.00
#
_symmetry.space_group_name_H-M   'P 1'
#
loop_
_entity.id
_entity.type
_entity.pdbx_description
1 polymer ?
#
loop_
_entity_poly.entity_id
_entity_poly.type
_entity_poly.pdbx_seq_one_letter_code
_entity_poly.pdbx_strand_id
1 'polypeptide(L)'
;MNVLKHTTILLVMLLISGIMCAQEKKLRKADESFEAEEYYKAMEEYTAILKKIKDKNEKIEIQYKIGECYFMAGYYKKARSPFKRAAKSKGLMVKAKNRLAEIEIQEGNYETAIELFNEVLEVKKDDTVAREGLKSAQWAVEQYNLPTRWNIEKAKHLCSKANDFCPSIDEKDGFDHVYFSSTREEAKGKKLSGITGTKFSDLFVTKLDRHGKWEDVAALDSLNTQFDEGSPCIFDQGRKFYYTSCIAERGKNMGCQIYEAQKVDGEWMNPANLGIVSDSLSIGHPTVSPDGNRVYFSARLQGGFGGADIWYSEKNGSTWSAPKNMGSWINTEGDELFPFMRNDTTFFYSSTKHPTMGGLDIFVAYLNEDGHWESHNMGYPFNSNGNDFGIYYYQNEDKGYLTSDRKGSKGEDIYFFTKPPLEFKLKGMVHDLDTKAIIDSSLITLYGSDGSMFRDTIILANKKETFNFKLKTKTDYVFVVTKDGYFNGKSRFTTDSLEFNKTFEYDILLESLNKTIEIPNIEFAFGRWELTEPSKAILDSTVRIMIENPHIVIELSAHTDMIGSDQSNMELSQKRANSVTSYFESKGIPAARMVAKGYGESKPKVITKYDATYPFLPKGTTLNEDFIKSLSKEEQEVANQQNRRIEMRVLSNDYVPSLD
;
A
#
# COMPACT_ATOMS: atom_id res chain seq x y z
N MET A 1 -80.61 34.51 1.36
CA MET A 1 -79.68 33.50 0.70
C MET A 1 -78.27 34.07 0.51
N ASN A 2 -78.04 35.32 0.20
CA ASN A 2 -76.72 35.90 0.00
C ASN A 2 -75.86 36.05 1.31
N VAL A 3 -76.47 36.42 2.45
CA VAL A 3 -75.77 36.61 3.73
C VAL A 3 -75.19 35.26 4.27
N LEU A 4 -75.94 34.15 4.10
CA LEU A 4 -75.49 32.83 4.52
C LEU A 4 -74.32 32.34 3.67
N LYS A 5 -74.25 32.67 2.38
CA LYS A 5 -73.13 32.38 1.51
C LYS A 5 -71.86 33.14 1.89
N HIS A 6 -71.98 34.43 2.28
CA HIS A 6 -70.78 35.22 2.69
C HIS A 6 -70.23 34.78 4.03
N THR A 7 -71.10 34.46 5.02
CA THR A 7 -70.60 33.88 6.30
C THR A 7 -69.98 32.57 6.14
N THR A 8 -70.43 31.64 5.27
CA THR A 8 -69.82 30.38 5.01
C THR A 8 -68.45 30.51 4.30
N ILE A 9 -68.31 31.44 3.35
CA ILE A 9 -67.08 31.79 2.68
C ILE A 9 -66.03 32.34 3.67
N LEU A 10 -66.45 33.25 4.56
CA LEU A 10 -65.56 33.83 5.59
C LEU A 10 -65.08 32.79 6.61
N LEU A 11 -65.95 31.90 7.03
CA LEU A 11 -65.62 30.78 7.91
C LEU A 11 -64.65 29.80 7.29
N VAL A 12 -64.82 29.50 5.99
CA VAL A 12 -63.91 28.65 5.20
C VAL A 12 -62.56 29.33 5.01
N MET A 13 -62.51 30.65 4.75
CA MET A 13 -61.26 31.42 4.66
C MET A 13 -60.51 31.45 5.99
N LEU A 14 -61.21 31.64 7.13
CA LEU A 14 -60.60 31.59 8.48
C LEU A 14 -60.11 30.23 8.84
N LEU A 15 -60.79 29.14 8.45
CA LEU A 15 -60.35 27.75 8.62
C LEU A 15 -59.11 27.45 7.75
N ILE A 16 -59.10 27.94 6.51
CA ILE A 16 -57.96 27.76 5.59
C ILE A 16 -56.73 28.54 6.12
N SER A 17 -56.92 29.81 6.57
CA SER A 17 -55.81 30.58 7.15
C SER A 17 -55.27 30.00 8.46
N GLY A 18 -56.15 29.44 9.31
CA GLY A 18 -55.76 28.72 10.53
C GLY A 18 -54.99 27.44 10.24
N ILE A 19 -55.38 26.71 9.19
CA ILE A 19 -54.65 25.49 8.75
C ILE A 19 -53.28 25.85 8.15
N MET A 20 -53.20 26.91 7.34
CA MET A 20 -51.93 27.39 6.79
C MET A 20 -50.97 27.84 7.89
N CYS A 21 -51.42 28.65 8.84
CA CYS A 21 -50.60 29.10 9.98
C CYS A 21 -50.09 27.92 10.84
N ALA A 22 -50.91 26.89 11.05
CA ALA A 22 -50.54 25.67 11.77
C ALA A 22 -49.51 24.81 10.98
N GLN A 23 -49.58 24.83 9.65
CA GLN A 23 -48.65 24.12 8.77
C GLN A 23 -47.26 24.80 8.73
N GLU A 24 -47.25 26.14 8.57
CA GLU A 24 -46.04 26.95 8.65
C GLU A 24 -45.31 26.79 9.99
N LYS A 25 -46.02 26.79 11.10
CA LYS A 25 -45.41 26.53 12.42
C LYS A 25 -44.78 25.18 12.53
N LYS A 26 -45.35 24.12 11.92
CA LYS A 26 -44.78 22.79 11.89
C LYS A 26 -43.58 22.70 10.99
N LEU A 27 -43.61 23.37 9.82
CA LEU A 27 -42.48 23.43 8.91
C LEU A 27 -41.27 24.11 9.56
N ARG A 28 -41.51 25.28 10.21
CA ARG A 28 -40.47 25.98 10.96
C ARG A 28 -39.85 25.09 12.04
N LYS A 29 -40.66 24.30 12.79
CA LYS A 29 -40.14 23.38 13.78
C LYS A 29 -39.24 22.29 13.16
N ALA A 30 -39.63 21.76 11.99
CA ALA A 30 -38.80 20.77 11.28
C ALA A 30 -37.50 21.41 10.75
N ASP A 31 -37.56 22.65 10.29
CA ASP A 31 -36.37 23.41 9.89
C ASP A 31 -35.46 23.69 11.09
N GLU A 32 -36.00 24.06 12.25
CA GLU A 32 -35.25 24.21 13.52
C GLU A 32 -34.55 22.91 13.95
N SER A 33 -35.25 21.77 13.80
CA SER A 33 -34.61 20.44 14.09
C SER A 33 -33.51 20.12 13.09
N PHE A 34 -33.66 20.46 11.81
CA PHE A 34 -32.66 20.27 10.79
C PHE A 34 -31.41 21.15 11.01
N GLU A 35 -31.61 22.41 11.35
CA GLU A 35 -30.54 23.36 11.69
C GLU A 35 -29.79 22.97 12.98
N ALA A 36 -30.50 22.32 13.90
CA ALA A 36 -29.91 21.73 15.11
C ALA A 36 -29.22 20.37 14.85
N GLU A 37 -29.10 19.95 13.59
CA GLU A 37 -28.52 18.67 13.15
C GLU A 37 -29.25 17.41 13.69
N GLU A 38 -30.44 17.56 14.26
CA GLU A 38 -31.29 16.44 14.65
C GLU A 38 -31.98 15.83 13.41
N TYR A 39 -31.17 15.31 12.49
CA TYR A 39 -31.61 14.91 11.14
C TYR A 39 -32.70 13.85 11.13
N TYR A 40 -32.59 12.83 12.00
CA TYR A 40 -33.60 11.80 12.07
C TYR A 40 -34.94 12.34 12.59
N LYS A 41 -34.93 13.21 13.58
CA LYS A 41 -36.10 13.89 14.12
C LYS A 41 -36.71 14.85 13.09
N ALA A 42 -35.90 15.65 12.41
CA ALA A 42 -36.34 16.54 11.31
C ALA A 42 -37.03 15.74 10.18
N MET A 43 -36.47 14.58 9.82
CA MET A 43 -37.04 13.67 8.81
C MET A 43 -38.45 13.21 9.21
N GLU A 44 -38.67 12.82 10.49
CA GLU A 44 -40.01 12.43 10.97
C GLU A 44 -41.00 13.59 10.90
N GLU A 45 -40.57 14.78 11.29
CA GLU A 45 -41.39 16.02 11.26
C GLU A 45 -41.74 16.41 9.83
N TYR A 46 -40.77 16.44 8.87
CA TYR A 46 -41.02 16.68 7.46
C TYR A 46 -41.94 15.62 6.84
N THR A 47 -41.77 14.34 7.19
CA THR A 47 -42.63 13.26 6.70
C THR A 47 -44.07 13.42 7.15
N ALA A 48 -44.29 13.88 8.38
CA ALA A 48 -45.63 14.17 8.89
C ALA A 48 -46.30 15.37 8.16
N ILE A 49 -45.51 16.37 7.76
CA ILE A 49 -45.96 17.52 6.99
C ILE A 49 -46.30 17.12 5.55
N LEU A 50 -45.42 16.35 4.88
CA LEU A 50 -45.56 15.94 3.49
C LEU A 50 -46.95 15.33 3.17
N LYS A 51 -47.51 14.56 4.13
CA LYS A 51 -48.82 13.93 4.01
C LYS A 51 -49.97 14.94 3.82
N LYS A 52 -49.77 16.21 4.19
CA LYS A 52 -50.77 17.26 4.21
C LYS A 52 -50.60 18.28 3.07
N ILE A 53 -49.46 18.33 2.42
CA ILE A 53 -49.16 19.23 1.31
C ILE A 53 -49.92 18.82 0.06
N LYS A 54 -50.56 19.77 -0.60
CA LYS A 54 -51.27 19.55 -1.86
C LYS A 54 -50.51 20.09 -3.07
N ASP A 55 -49.77 21.20 -2.89
CA ASP A 55 -48.97 21.78 -3.97
C ASP A 55 -47.85 20.83 -4.41
N LYS A 56 -47.65 20.68 -5.71
CA LYS A 56 -46.72 19.77 -6.30
C LYS A 56 -45.27 20.20 -6.11
N ASN A 57 -45.00 21.52 -6.20
CA ASN A 57 -43.64 22.03 -6.07
C ASN A 57 -43.18 21.99 -4.60
N GLU A 58 -44.05 22.42 -3.68
CA GLU A 58 -43.83 22.33 -2.24
C GLU A 58 -43.59 20.88 -1.81
N LYS A 59 -44.32 19.90 -2.38
CA LYS A 59 -44.06 18.48 -2.15
C LYS A 59 -42.63 18.06 -2.56
N ILE A 60 -42.17 18.55 -3.69
CA ILE A 60 -40.83 18.20 -4.18
C ILE A 60 -39.76 18.81 -3.27
N GLU A 61 -39.94 20.05 -2.80
CA GLU A 61 -39.04 20.72 -1.85
C GLU A 61 -38.97 19.99 -0.51
N ILE A 62 -40.12 19.61 0.07
CA ILE A 62 -40.11 18.81 1.33
C ILE A 62 -39.50 17.44 1.12
N GLN A 63 -39.75 16.78 -0.04
CA GLN A 63 -39.10 15.50 -0.36
C GLN A 63 -37.58 15.67 -0.49
N TYR A 64 -37.10 16.78 -1.06
CA TYR A 64 -35.68 17.08 -1.09
C TYR A 64 -35.12 17.21 0.34
N LYS A 65 -35.75 17.97 1.21
CA LYS A 65 -35.37 18.11 2.64
C LYS A 65 -35.36 16.78 3.38
N ILE A 66 -36.33 15.88 3.13
CA ILE A 66 -36.34 14.51 3.65
C ILE A 66 -35.16 13.74 3.10
N GLY A 67 -34.81 13.93 1.83
CA GLY A 67 -33.60 13.35 1.21
C GLY A 67 -32.34 13.80 1.92
N GLU A 68 -32.20 15.11 2.19
CA GLU A 68 -31.07 15.66 2.97
C GLU A 68 -30.99 15.04 4.37
N CYS A 69 -32.11 14.95 5.08
CA CYS A 69 -32.16 14.32 6.41
C CYS A 69 -31.67 12.86 6.36
N TYR A 70 -32.15 12.07 5.39
CA TYR A 70 -31.69 10.69 5.23
C TYR A 70 -30.21 10.62 4.87
N PHE A 71 -29.73 11.52 4.01
CA PHE A 71 -28.34 11.57 3.60
C PHE A 71 -27.42 11.90 4.79
N MET A 72 -27.74 12.97 5.53
CA MET A 72 -26.97 13.42 6.68
C MET A 72 -27.00 12.42 7.84
N ALA A 73 -28.07 11.62 7.97
CA ALA A 73 -28.17 10.54 8.95
C ALA A 73 -27.55 9.20 8.47
N GLY A 74 -26.87 9.17 7.31
CA GLY A 74 -26.21 7.98 6.76
C GLY A 74 -27.13 6.98 6.05
N TYR A 75 -28.43 7.29 5.87
CA TYR A 75 -29.38 6.40 5.18
C TYR A 75 -29.38 6.59 3.66
N TYR A 76 -28.24 6.46 3.00
CA TYR A 76 -28.03 6.76 1.57
C TYR A 76 -29.04 6.08 0.63
N LYS A 77 -29.35 4.80 0.88
CA LYS A 77 -30.37 4.08 0.08
C LYS A 77 -31.77 4.68 0.17
N LYS A 78 -32.14 5.24 1.35
CA LYS A 78 -33.43 5.91 1.54
C LYS A 78 -33.44 7.32 0.92
N ALA A 79 -32.29 8.01 0.94
CA ALA A 79 -32.12 9.35 0.34
C ALA A 79 -32.24 9.36 -1.18
N ARG A 80 -31.84 8.29 -1.84
CA ARG A 80 -31.79 8.16 -3.31
C ARG A 80 -33.13 8.47 -4.01
N SER A 81 -34.25 7.93 -3.50
CA SER A 81 -35.55 8.11 -4.12
C SER A 81 -36.07 9.56 -4.04
N PRO A 82 -36.01 10.27 -2.90
CA PRO A 82 -36.26 11.68 -2.81
C PRO A 82 -35.44 12.51 -3.79
N PHE A 83 -34.13 12.31 -3.88
CA PHE A 83 -33.26 13.08 -4.77
C PHE A 83 -33.54 12.78 -6.26
N LYS A 84 -33.82 11.55 -6.66
CA LYS A 84 -34.25 11.21 -8.03
C LYS A 84 -35.51 11.96 -8.46
N ARG A 85 -36.43 12.27 -7.52
CA ARG A 85 -37.63 13.10 -7.81
C ARG A 85 -37.27 14.59 -7.90
N ALA A 86 -36.46 15.09 -6.97
CA ALA A 86 -36.01 16.47 -6.94
C ALA A 86 -35.18 16.84 -8.18
N ALA A 87 -34.36 15.91 -8.70
CA ALA A 87 -33.55 16.10 -9.90
C ALA A 87 -34.41 16.41 -11.18
N LYS A 88 -35.70 16.09 -11.16
CA LYS A 88 -36.63 16.44 -12.25
C LYS A 88 -37.16 17.87 -12.17
N SER A 89 -36.94 18.58 -11.05
CA SER A 89 -37.32 19.95 -10.85
C SER A 89 -36.20 20.89 -11.27
N LYS A 90 -36.47 21.86 -12.12
CA LYS A 90 -35.47 22.81 -12.64
C LYS A 90 -34.71 23.54 -11.51
N GLY A 91 -35.38 23.88 -10.40
CA GLY A 91 -34.76 24.60 -9.26
C GLY A 91 -33.88 23.74 -8.36
N LEU A 92 -34.10 22.42 -8.32
CA LEU A 92 -33.37 21.49 -7.44
C LEU A 92 -32.45 20.54 -8.18
N MET A 93 -32.46 20.53 -9.51
CA MET A 93 -31.75 19.55 -10.34
C MET A 93 -30.25 19.46 -9.99
N VAL A 94 -29.57 20.59 -9.94
CA VAL A 94 -28.12 20.65 -9.64
C VAL A 94 -27.84 20.06 -8.25
N LYS A 95 -28.51 20.55 -7.22
CA LYS A 95 -28.34 20.09 -5.84
C LYS A 95 -28.65 18.59 -5.71
N ALA A 96 -29.75 18.15 -6.30
CA ALA A 96 -30.16 16.74 -6.20
C ALA A 96 -29.23 15.80 -6.97
N LYS A 97 -28.68 16.22 -8.12
CA LYS A 97 -27.68 15.41 -8.86
C LYS A 97 -26.36 15.32 -8.10
N ASN A 98 -25.88 16.40 -7.48
CA ASN A 98 -24.71 16.35 -6.61
C ASN A 98 -24.91 15.30 -5.50
N ARG A 99 -26.03 15.34 -4.78
CA ARG A 99 -26.35 14.34 -3.75
C ARG A 99 -26.46 12.92 -4.29
N LEU A 100 -26.99 12.73 -5.51
CA LEU A 100 -27.01 11.42 -6.15
C LEU A 100 -25.60 10.94 -6.48
N ALA A 101 -24.72 11.81 -6.96
CA ALA A 101 -23.32 11.47 -7.24
C ALA A 101 -22.56 11.11 -5.96
N GLU A 102 -22.76 11.86 -4.87
CA GLU A 102 -22.20 11.53 -3.56
C GLU A 102 -22.70 10.18 -3.03
N ILE A 103 -23.99 9.85 -3.24
CA ILE A 103 -24.50 8.50 -2.93
C ILE A 103 -23.84 7.42 -3.78
N GLU A 104 -23.56 7.67 -5.06
CA GLU A 104 -22.84 6.71 -5.89
C GLU A 104 -21.39 6.49 -5.40
N ILE A 105 -20.71 7.54 -4.90
CA ILE A 105 -19.40 7.41 -4.22
C ILE A 105 -19.55 6.50 -3.01
N GLN A 106 -20.53 6.76 -2.13
CA GLN A 106 -20.77 5.95 -0.92
C GLN A 106 -21.12 4.49 -1.21
N GLU A 107 -21.61 4.20 -2.40
CA GLU A 107 -21.88 2.82 -2.86
C GLU A 107 -20.70 2.21 -3.66
N GLY A 108 -19.64 2.98 -3.89
CA GLY A 108 -18.45 2.57 -4.64
C GLY A 108 -18.63 2.56 -6.16
N ASN A 109 -19.66 3.23 -6.67
CA ASN A 109 -19.97 3.33 -8.10
C ASN A 109 -19.33 4.61 -8.69
N TYR A 110 -18.01 4.71 -8.63
CA TYR A 110 -17.27 5.94 -8.97
C TYR A 110 -17.49 6.40 -10.41
N GLU A 111 -17.59 5.49 -11.38
CA GLU A 111 -17.85 5.81 -12.77
C GLU A 111 -19.20 6.53 -12.93
N THR A 112 -20.25 6.04 -12.26
CA THR A 112 -21.57 6.68 -12.27
C THR A 112 -21.55 8.03 -11.56
N ALA A 113 -20.78 8.17 -10.48
CA ALA A 113 -20.59 9.45 -9.81
C ALA A 113 -19.89 10.47 -10.73
N ILE A 114 -18.86 10.07 -11.46
CA ILE A 114 -18.16 10.88 -12.45
C ILE A 114 -19.12 11.36 -13.54
N GLU A 115 -19.97 10.49 -14.07
CA GLU A 115 -21.00 10.86 -15.06
C GLU A 115 -21.97 11.93 -14.50
N LEU A 116 -22.50 11.72 -13.30
CA LEU A 116 -23.44 12.66 -12.67
C LEU A 116 -22.80 14.02 -12.38
N PHE A 117 -21.56 14.07 -11.90
CA PHE A 117 -20.85 15.34 -11.69
C PHE A 117 -20.59 16.07 -13.02
N ASN A 118 -20.21 15.35 -14.07
CA ASN A 118 -20.06 15.96 -15.39
C ASN A 118 -21.39 16.53 -15.93
N GLU A 119 -22.51 15.83 -15.74
CA GLU A 119 -23.84 16.36 -16.09
C GLU A 119 -24.20 17.63 -15.32
N VAL A 120 -23.75 17.76 -14.06
CA VAL A 120 -23.91 19.02 -13.30
C VAL A 120 -23.04 20.12 -13.89
N LEU A 121 -21.77 19.83 -14.19
CA LEU A 121 -20.81 20.81 -14.73
C LEU A 121 -21.15 21.28 -16.15
N GLU A 122 -21.87 20.48 -16.94
CA GLU A 122 -22.43 20.94 -18.22
C GLU A 122 -23.46 22.06 -18.04
N VAL A 123 -24.24 22.02 -16.95
CA VAL A 123 -25.28 23.01 -16.63
C VAL A 123 -24.74 24.18 -15.84
N LYS A 124 -23.84 23.91 -14.88
CA LYS A 124 -23.23 24.90 -13.98
C LYS A 124 -21.73 24.64 -13.87
N LYS A 125 -20.97 25.25 -14.76
CA LYS A 125 -19.50 25.04 -14.90
C LYS A 125 -18.67 25.38 -13.65
N ASP A 126 -19.17 26.26 -12.80
CA ASP A 126 -18.52 26.75 -11.58
C ASP A 126 -19.05 26.09 -10.29
N ASP A 127 -19.82 25.00 -10.40
CA ASP A 127 -20.30 24.28 -9.23
C ASP A 127 -19.13 23.62 -8.47
N THR A 128 -18.84 24.10 -7.26
CA THR A 128 -17.70 23.65 -6.45
C THR A 128 -17.87 22.21 -5.98
N VAL A 129 -19.10 21.84 -5.56
CA VAL A 129 -19.39 20.47 -5.10
C VAL A 129 -19.15 19.46 -6.20
N ALA A 130 -19.63 19.75 -7.42
CA ALA A 130 -19.40 18.85 -8.56
C ALA A 130 -17.93 18.76 -8.96
N ARG A 131 -17.16 19.87 -8.91
CA ARG A 131 -15.74 19.85 -9.24
C ARG A 131 -14.91 19.05 -8.23
N GLU A 132 -15.16 19.25 -6.95
CA GLU A 132 -14.46 18.56 -5.88
C GLU A 132 -14.84 17.08 -5.84
N GLY A 133 -16.14 16.77 -5.95
CA GLY A 133 -16.63 15.41 -6.02
C GLY A 133 -16.10 14.63 -7.24
N LEU A 134 -15.98 15.29 -8.41
CA LEU A 134 -15.37 14.70 -9.60
C LEU A 134 -13.89 14.35 -9.36
N LYS A 135 -13.12 15.27 -8.76
CA LYS A 135 -11.71 14.99 -8.40
C LYS A 135 -11.61 13.81 -7.44
N SER A 136 -12.46 13.75 -6.42
CA SER A 136 -12.49 12.67 -5.45
C SER A 136 -12.82 11.33 -6.09
N ALA A 137 -13.84 11.27 -6.95
CA ALA A 137 -14.22 10.03 -7.63
C ALA A 137 -13.10 9.53 -8.57
N GLN A 138 -12.45 10.42 -9.32
CA GLN A 138 -11.32 10.08 -10.18
C GLN A 138 -10.12 9.59 -9.36
N TRP A 139 -9.75 10.31 -8.31
CA TRP A 139 -8.67 9.95 -7.41
C TRP A 139 -8.92 8.60 -6.71
N ALA A 140 -10.15 8.32 -6.28
CA ALA A 140 -10.52 7.05 -5.66
C ALA A 140 -10.29 5.85 -6.60
N VAL A 141 -10.66 5.99 -7.90
CA VAL A 141 -10.37 4.96 -8.92
C VAL A 141 -8.86 4.70 -9.05
N GLU A 142 -8.05 5.76 -9.03
CA GLU A 142 -6.59 5.62 -9.05
C GLU A 142 -6.08 4.89 -7.81
N GLN A 143 -6.57 5.24 -6.61
CA GLN A 143 -6.16 4.62 -5.35
C GLN A 143 -6.43 3.12 -5.30
N TYR A 144 -7.57 2.64 -5.79
CA TYR A 144 -7.86 1.20 -5.84
C TYR A 144 -6.92 0.39 -6.73
N ASN A 145 -6.27 1.04 -7.70
CA ASN A 145 -5.32 0.40 -8.60
C ASN A 145 -3.87 0.41 -8.08
N LEU A 146 -3.59 1.14 -6.99
CA LEU A 146 -2.26 1.16 -6.40
C LEU A 146 -1.97 -0.14 -5.64
N PRO A 147 -0.76 -0.73 -5.82
CA PRO A 147 -0.39 -1.90 -5.05
C PRO A 147 -0.24 -1.55 -3.57
N THR A 148 -0.71 -2.43 -2.71
CA THR A 148 -0.60 -2.26 -1.26
C THR A 148 -0.09 -3.51 -0.58
N ARG A 149 0.59 -3.36 0.56
CA ARG A 149 0.98 -4.44 1.47
C ARG A 149 0.10 -4.50 2.71
N TRP A 150 -0.71 -3.49 2.93
CA TRP A 150 -1.61 -3.47 4.06
C TRP A 150 -2.72 -4.49 3.90
N ASN A 151 -2.95 -5.29 4.96
CA ASN A 151 -4.10 -6.17 5.07
C ASN A 151 -5.07 -5.56 6.08
N ILE A 152 -6.33 -5.39 5.67
CA ILE A 152 -7.39 -4.85 6.54
C ILE A 152 -8.53 -5.86 6.56
N GLU A 153 -8.86 -6.36 7.74
CA GLU A 153 -9.91 -7.35 7.93
C GLU A 153 -10.81 -7.02 9.12
N LYS A 154 -12.08 -7.42 9.02
CA LYS A 154 -13.06 -7.17 10.07
C LYS A 154 -12.67 -7.88 11.37
N ALA A 155 -12.57 -7.13 12.46
CA ALA A 155 -12.32 -7.64 13.82
C ALA A 155 -13.60 -8.28 14.40
N LYS A 156 -13.95 -9.46 13.92
CA LYS A 156 -15.24 -10.12 14.18
C LYS A 156 -15.58 -10.29 15.67
N HIS A 157 -14.56 -10.39 16.53
CA HIS A 157 -14.73 -10.53 17.98
C HIS A 157 -15.18 -9.23 18.64
N LEU A 158 -14.95 -8.07 18.02
CA LEU A 158 -15.39 -6.76 18.50
C LEU A 158 -16.78 -6.38 17.94
N CYS A 159 -17.12 -6.89 16.75
CA CYS A 159 -18.30 -6.44 16.01
C CYS A 159 -19.58 -7.20 16.39
N SER A 160 -20.68 -6.44 16.55
CA SER A 160 -22.03 -6.93 16.82
C SER A 160 -22.92 -6.84 15.57
N LYS A 161 -24.24 -6.73 15.74
CA LYS A 161 -25.21 -6.37 14.68
C LYS A 161 -25.54 -4.88 14.66
N ALA A 162 -25.05 -4.15 15.65
CA ALA A 162 -25.19 -2.70 15.81
C ALA A 162 -23.91 -2.00 15.37
N ASN A 163 -23.78 -0.69 15.64
CA ASN A 163 -22.54 0.05 15.38
C ASN A 163 -21.52 -0.26 16.49
N ASP A 164 -20.29 -0.55 16.08
CA ASP A 164 -19.15 -0.77 16.96
C ASP A 164 -17.98 0.06 16.42
N PHE A 165 -17.47 1.05 17.19
CA PHE A 165 -16.60 2.08 16.63
C PHE A 165 -15.61 2.68 17.65
N CYS A 166 -14.64 3.44 17.15
CA CYS A 166 -13.61 4.16 17.94
C CYS A 166 -12.85 3.24 18.90
N PRO A 167 -12.10 2.26 18.45
CA PRO A 167 -11.28 1.42 19.31
C PRO A 167 -10.13 2.20 19.94
N SER A 168 -9.82 1.91 21.20
CA SER A 168 -8.65 2.39 21.94
C SER A 168 -8.05 1.23 22.73
N ILE A 169 -6.72 1.11 22.72
CA ILE A 169 -6.02 -0.06 23.22
C ILE A 169 -5.14 0.30 24.43
N ASP A 170 -5.21 -0.51 25.48
CA ASP A 170 -4.21 -0.53 26.54
C ASP A 170 -3.16 -1.59 26.18
N GLU A 171 -2.01 -1.13 25.64
CA GLU A 171 -0.90 -1.98 25.19
C GLU A 171 -0.08 -2.48 26.38
N LYS A 172 -0.61 -3.38 27.18
CA LYS A 172 0.07 -3.92 28.37
C LYS A 172 0.54 -5.34 28.16
N ASP A 173 1.85 -5.55 28.21
CA ASP A 173 2.51 -6.86 28.41
C ASP A 173 1.98 -8.02 27.55
N GLY A 174 1.52 -7.73 26.31
CA GLY A 174 0.96 -8.71 25.40
C GLY A 174 -0.48 -9.14 25.71
N PHE A 175 -1.16 -8.45 26.63
CA PHE A 175 -2.57 -8.64 26.97
C PHE A 175 -3.36 -7.40 26.62
N ASP A 176 -3.66 -7.22 25.33
CA ASP A 176 -4.39 -6.05 24.87
C ASP A 176 -5.79 -5.99 25.48
N HIS A 177 -6.12 -4.87 26.13
CA HIS A 177 -7.48 -4.50 26.45
C HIS A 177 -7.98 -3.55 25.36
N VAL A 178 -9.00 -3.96 24.63
CA VAL A 178 -9.63 -3.13 23.59
C VAL A 178 -10.88 -2.50 24.13
N TYR A 179 -10.87 -1.18 24.27
CA TYR A 179 -12.02 -0.36 24.64
C TYR A 179 -12.61 0.23 23.36
N PHE A 180 -13.92 0.32 23.27
CA PHE A 180 -14.60 0.85 22.09
C PHE A 180 -16.02 1.32 22.43
N SER A 181 -16.63 2.05 21.52
CA SER A 181 -18.01 2.51 21.61
C SER A 181 -18.94 1.55 20.89
N SER A 182 -20.13 1.33 21.41
CA SER A 182 -21.11 0.48 20.74
C SER A 182 -22.55 0.88 21.05
N THR A 183 -23.43 0.72 20.02
CA THR A 183 -24.88 0.85 20.15
C THR A 183 -25.59 -0.49 20.29
N ARG A 184 -24.87 -1.55 20.70
CA ARG A 184 -25.37 -2.91 20.85
C ARG A 184 -26.51 -3.03 21.88
N GLU A 185 -27.14 -4.19 21.93
CA GLU A 185 -28.38 -4.36 22.72
C GLU A 185 -28.15 -4.12 24.22
N GLU A 186 -26.97 -4.41 24.73
CA GLU A 186 -26.53 -4.26 26.10
C GLU A 186 -26.32 -2.79 26.53
N ALA A 187 -26.29 -1.84 25.59
CA ALA A 187 -26.18 -0.42 25.90
C ALA A 187 -27.37 0.06 26.73
N LYS A 188 -27.08 0.88 27.77
CA LYS A 188 -28.07 1.34 28.79
C LYS A 188 -29.09 2.31 28.20
N GLY A 189 -28.70 3.16 27.26
CA GLY A 189 -29.54 4.18 26.66
C GLY A 189 -30.69 3.56 25.82
N LYS A 190 -31.95 3.80 26.23
CA LYS A 190 -33.15 3.31 25.53
C LYS A 190 -33.70 4.28 24.49
N LYS A 191 -33.27 5.55 24.54
CA LYS A 191 -33.69 6.58 23.60
C LYS A 191 -32.94 6.44 22.26
N LEU A 192 -33.56 6.93 21.21
CA LEU A 192 -32.91 7.04 19.90
C LEU A 192 -32.27 8.44 19.77
N SER A 193 -31.10 8.46 19.17
CA SER A 193 -30.44 9.70 18.79
C SER A 193 -31.32 10.49 17.81
N GLY A 194 -31.49 11.76 18.07
CA GLY A 194 -32.15 12.69 17.14
C GLY A 194 -31.38 12.87 15.82
N ILE A 195 -30.08 12.58 15.83
CA ILE A 195 -29.18 12.70 14.69
C ILE A 195 -29.30 11.46 13.79
N THR A 196 -29.01 10.28 14.30
CA THR A 196 -28.89 9.03 13.53
C THR A 196 -30.14 8.15 13.57
N GLY A 197 -30.99 8.28 14.59
CA GLY A 197 -32.10 7.37 14.84
C GLY A 197 -31.70 5.99 15.38
N THR A 198 -30.41 5.80 15.74
CA THR A 198 -29.92 4.61 16.44
C THR A 198 -30.02 4.79 17.95
N LYS A 199 -29.84 3.73 18.72
CA LYS A 199 -29.69 3.85 20.18
C LYS A 199 -28.46 4.69 20.51
N PHE A 200 -28.43 5.24 21.72
CA PHE A 200 -27.22 5.85 22.25
C PHE A 200 -26.11 4.81 22.40
N SER A 201 -24.88 5.26 22.28
CA SER A 201 -23.68 4.43 22.46
C SER A 201 -23.27 4.36 23.92
N ASP A 202 -22.67 3.25 24.27
CA ASP A 202 -22.00 2.99 25.55
C ASP A 202 -20.55 2.57 25.28
N LEU A 203 -19.74 2.62 26.33
CA LEU A 203 -18.36 2.14 26.35
C LEU A 203 -18.32 0.66 26.68
N PHE A 204 -17.55 -0.10 25.89
CA PHE A 204 -17.35 -1.53 26.09
C PHE A 204 -15.87 -1.88 26.13
N VAL A 205 -15.55 -3.05 26.69
CA VAL A 205 -14.20 -3.60 26.74
C VAL A 205 -14.20 -5.09 26.47
N THR A 206 -13.17 -5.55 25.82
CA THR A 206 -12.76 -6.97 25.79
C THR A 206 -11.26 -7.04 25.97
N LYS A 207 -10.76 -8.20 26.35
CA LYS A 207 -9.33 -8.41 26.55
C LYS A 207 -8.86 -9.72 25.92
N LEU A 208 -7.61 -9.74 25.53
CA LEU A 208 -6.93 -10.94 25.06
C LEU A 208 -6.38 -11.68 26.28
N ASP A 209 -6.75 -12.94 26.46
CA ASP A 209 -6.23 -13.77 27.54
C ASP A 209 -4.80 -14.25 27.23
N ARG A 210 -4.13 -14.83 28.25
CA ARG A 210 -2.76 -15.39 28.13
C ARG A 210 -2.59 -16.53 27.12
N HIS A 211 -3.69 -17.04 26.57
CA HIS A 211 -3.71 -18.10 25.53
C HIS A 211 -3.98 -17.51 24.13
N GLY A 212 -4.04 -16.19 24.00
CA GLY A 212 -4.36 -15.51 22.75
C GLY A 212 -5.83 -15.59 22.34
N LYS A 213 -6.75 -15.85 23.29
CA LYS A 213 -8.18 -15.90 23.05
C LYS A 213 -8.84 -14.63 23.61
N TRP A 214 -9.72 -14.04 22.80
CA TRP A 214 -10.54 -12.91 23.24
C TRP A 214 -11.62 -13.35 24.23
N GLU A 215 -11.76 -12.62 25.33
CA GLU A 215 -12.87 -12.75 26.26
C GLU A 215 -14.16 -12.14 25.69
N ASP A 216 -15.28 -12.44 26.31
CA ASP A 216 -16.55 -11.84 25.95
C ASP A 216 -16.53 -10.33 26.18
N VAL A 217 -17.20 -9.58 25.30
CA VAL A 217 -17.31 -8.13 25.42
C VAL A 217 -18.18 -7.76 26.62
N ALA A 218 -17.68 -6.86 27.46
CA ALA A 218 -18.37 -6.37 28.68
C ALA A 218 -18.60 -4.85 28.61
N ALA A 219 -19.74 -4.40 29.12
CA ALA A 219 -20.01 -2.97 29.25
C ALA A 219 -19.20 -2.36 30.42
N LEU A 220 -18.76 -1.12 30.28
CA LEU A 220 -18.11 -0.36 31.35
C LEU A 220 -19.17 0.31 32.25
N ASP A 221 -19.82 -0.49 33.05
CA ASP A 221 -20.98 -0.06 33.85
C ASP A 221 -20.71 1.10 34.81
N SER A 222 -19.46 1.27 35.25
CA SER A 222 -19.04 2.39 36.10
C SER A 222 -18.95 3.74 35.37
N LEU A 223 -18.86 3.74 34.05
CA LEU A 223 -18.75 4.95 33.21
C LEU A 223 -20.02 5.21 32.40
N ASN A 224 -20.70 4.14 31.99
CA ASN A 224 -21.90 4.25 31.15
C ASN A 224 -23.11 4.76 31.91
N THR A 225 -23.86 5.67 31.29
CA THR A 225 -25.08 6.28 31.83
C THR A 225 -26.30 5.94 30.96
N GLN A 226 -27.36 6.70 31.07
CA GLN A 226 -28.52 6.61 30.15
C GLN A 226 -28.38 7.49 28.89
N PHE A 227 -27.25 8.15 28.75
CA PHE A 227 -26.92 9.07 27.63
C PHE A 227 -25.89 8.46 26.72
N ASP A 228 -25.33 9.26 25.81
CA ASP A 228 -24.31 8.84 24.85
C ASP A 228 -22.93 8.93 25.48
N GLU A 229 -22.23 7.82 25.59
CA GLU A 229 -20.82 7.73 25.95
C GLU A 229 -20.03 7.10 24.79
N GLY A 230 -18.89 7.72 24.42
CA GLY A 230 -18.12 7.20 23.31
C GLY A 230 -16.72 7.77 23.15
N SER A 231 -16.05 7.33 22.07
CA SER A 231 -14.69 7.73 21.69
C SER A 231 -13.69 7.61 22.84
N PRO A 232 -13.45 6.39 23.36
CA PRO A 232 -12.50 6.16 24.44
C PRO A 232 -11.07 6.47 23.99
N CYS A 233 -10.27 7.01 24.92
CA CYS A 233 -8.83 7.20 24.78
C CYS A 233 -8.14 6.74 26.07
N ILE A 234 -7.35 5.68 25.97
CA ILE A 234 -6.54 5.18 27.08
C ILE A 234 -5.22 5.90 27.12
N PHE A 235 -4.79 6.30 28.30
CA PHE A 235 -3.56 7.02 28.52
C PHE A 235 -2.84 6.55 29.80
N ASP A 236 -1.56 6.93 29.94
CA ASP A 236 -0.75 6.72 31.13
C ASP A 236 -0.69 5.22 31.54
N GLN A 237 -0.33 4.37 30.56
CA GLN A 237 -0.23 2.91 30.77
C GLN A 237 -1.51 2.29 31.38
N GLY A 238 -2.67 2.70 30.88
CA GLY A 238 -3.97 2.19 31.32
C GLY A 238 -4.39 2.67 32.71
N ARG A 239 -3.86 3.79 33.19
CA ARG A 239 -4.26 4.41 34.49
C ARG A 239 -5.33 5.48 34.32
N LYS A 240 -5.43 6.08 33.13
CA LYS A 240 -6.36 7.16 32.78
C LYS A 240 -7.21 6.80 31.58
N PHE A 241 -8.45 7.21 31.62
CA PHE A 241 -9.44 6.96 30.60
C PHE A 241 -10.14 8.28 30.26
N TYR A 242 -9.94 8.73 29.02
CA TYR A 242 -10.66 9.90 28.50
C TYR A 242 -11.77 9.43 27.58
N TYR A 243 -12.92 10.09 27.63
CA TYR A 243 -14.06 9.75 26.77
C TYR A 243 -15.01 10.93 26.59
N THR A 244 -15.85 10.87 25.58
CA THR A 244 -16.93 11.83 25.35
C THR A 244 -18.18 11.35 26.04
N SER A 245 -18.88 12.24 26.78
CA SER A 245 -20.22 11.98 27.30
C SER A 245 -21.15 13.16 26.96
N CYS A 246 -22.36 12.84 26.48
CA CYS A 246 -23.35 13.80 26.03
C CYS A 246 -24.55 13.83 27.00
N ILE A 247 -24.33 14.24 28.21
CA ILE A 247 -25.36 14.29 29.26
C ILE A 247 -26.40 15.36 28.91
N ALA A 248 -27.68 15.00 28.96
CA ALA A 248 -28.79 15.91 28.73
C ALA A 248 -29.62 16.11 30.02
N GLU A 249 -29.66 17.33 30.52
CA GLU A 249 -30.55 17.70 31.63
C GLU A 249 -31.80 18.44 31.09
N ARG A 250 -32.96 18.11 31.68
CA ARG A 250 -34.23 18.71 31.28
C ARG A 250 -34.22 20.22 31.48
N GLY A 251 -34.44 20.98 30.41
CA GLY A 251 -34.51 22.44 30.44
C GLY A 251 -33.14 23.14 30.37
N LYS A 252 -32.05 22.42 30.23
CA LYS A 252 -30.71 22.99 29.93
C LYS A 252 -30.31 22.67 28.52
N ASN A 253 -29.65 23.60 27.85
CA ASN A 253 -28.98 23.39 26.58
C ASN A 253 -27.56 22.88 26.91
N MET A 254 -27.35 21.58 26.82
CA MET A 254 -26.08 20.94 27.15
C MET A 254 -25.49 20.30 25.89
N GLY A 255 -24.20 20.53 25.67
CA GLY A 255 -23.38 19.86 24.65
C GLY A 255 -22.68 18.62 25.19
N CYS A 256 -21.99 17.93 24.32
CA CYS A 256 -21.10 16.85 24.71
C CYS A 256 -19.83 17.40 25.35
N GLN A 257 -19.29 16.70 26.35
CA GLN A 257 -18.11 17.09 27.10
C GLN A 257 -17.10 15.94 27.18
N ILE A 258 -15.84 16.25 27.45
CA ILE A 258 -14.79 15.26 27.67
C ILE A 258 -14.62 15.02 29.17
N TYR A 259 -14.65 13.74 29.55
CA TYR A 259 -14.45 13.27 30.91
C TYR A 259 -13.12 12.53 31.05
N GLU A 260 -12.47 12.65 32.23
CA GLU A 260 -11.33 11.82 32.64
C GLU A 260 -11.83 10.89 33.78
N ALA A 261 -11.55 9.60 33.67
CA ALA A 261 -11.69 8.64 34.77
C ALA A 261 -10.33 8.02 35.09
N GLN A 262 -10.19 7.54 36.35
CA GLN A 262 -8.95 6.92 36.83
C GLN A 262 -9.20 5.45 37.19
N LYS A 263 -8.17 4.62 37.02
CA LYS A 263 -8.23 3.22 37.39
C LYS A 263 -7.83 3.07 38.87
N VAL A 264 -8.76 2.63 39.67
CA VAL A 264 -8.58 2.36 41.11
C VAL A 264 -8.99 0.92 41.39
N ASP A 265 -8.08 0.13 41.95
CA ASP A 265 -8.29 -1.31 42.26
C ASP A 265 -8.80 -2.14 41.05
N GLY A 266 -8.39 -1.77 39.85
CA GLY A 266 -8.77 -2.45 38.60
C GLY A 266 -10.04 -1.91 37.94
N GLU A 267 -10.82 -1.09 38.62
CA GLU A 267 -12.07 -0.50 38.12
C GLU A 267 -11.90 0.97 37.70
N TRP A 268 -12.66 1.41 36.68
CA TRP A 268 -12.70 2.81 36.29
C TRP A 268 -13.62 3.60 37.18
N MET A 269 -13.09 4.63 37.86
CA MET A 269 -13.80 5.40 38.89
C MET A 269 -13.58 6.91 38.72
N ASN A 270 -14.36 7.68 39.45
CA ASN A 270 -14.25 9.14 39.58
C ASN A 270 -14.29 9.90 38.25
N PRO A 271 -15.28 9.64 37.38
CA PRO A 271 -15.40 10.40 36.14
C PRO A 271 -15.59 11.90 36.41
N ALA A 272 -14.73 12.74 35.88
CA ALA A 272 -14.77 14.19 36.02
C ALA A 272 -14.72 14.87 34.68
N ASN A 273 -15.62 15.86 34.46
CA ASN A 273 -15.57 16.74 33.28
C ASN A 273 -14.27 17.55 33.31
N LEU A 274 -13.55 17.63 32.19
CA LEU A 274 -12.31 18.39 32.09
C LEU A 274 -12.53 19.92 32.19
N GLY A 275 -13.77 20.40 31.96
CA GLY A 275 -14.12 21.82 32.06
C GLY A 275 -13.42 22.73 31.05
N ILE A 276 -13.13 22.21 29.84
CA ILE A 276 -12.40 22.94 28.78
C ILE A 276 -13.25 24.03 28.17
N VAL A 277 -14.56 23.77 28.00
CA VAL A 277 -15.55 24.69 27.44
C VAL A 277 -16.78 24.78 28.34
N SER A 278 -17.66 25.75 28.08
CA SER A 278 -18.95 25.82 28.77
C SER A 278 -19.84 24.63 28.39
N ASP A 279 -20.70 24.20 29.35
CA ASP A 279 -21.58 23.03 29.18
C ASP A 279 -22.53 23.13 27.98
N SER A 280 -22.77 24.33 27.42
CA SER A 280 -23.61 24.53 26.26
C SER A 280 -22.91 24.27 24.90
N LEU A 281 -21.58 24.13 24.90
CA LEU A 281 -20.79 23.83 23.71
C LEU A 281 -20.49 22.33 23.68
N SER A 282 -20.37 21.79 22.46
CA SER A 282 -20.01 20.37 22.26
C SER A 282 -18.54 20.23 21.87
N ILE A 283 -17.82 19.38 22.61
CA ILE A 283 -16.49 18.89 22.29
C ILE A 283 -16.45 17.37 22.45
N GLY A 284 -15.68 16.68 21.62
CA GLY A 284 -15.62 15.22 21.70
C GLY A 284 -14.42 14.62 20.99
N HIS A 285 -14.38 13.29 20.91
CA HIS A 285 -13.33 12.53 20.28
C HIS A 285 -11.93 12.84 20.84
N PRO A 286 -11.72 12.67 22.17
CA PRO A 286 -10.46 13.04 22.80
C PRO A 286 -9.30 12.14 22.41
N THR A 287 -8.10 12.73 22.23
CA THR A 287 -6.80 12.04 22.29
C THR A 287 -5.81 12.88 23.07
N VAL A 288 -4.83 12.24 23.72
CA VAL A 288 -3.87 12.90 24.60
C VAL A 288 -2.48 12.81 24.01
N SER A 289 -1.68 13.88 24.12
CA SER A 289 -0.26 13.86 23.73
C SER A 289 0.54 12.84 24.55
N PRO A 290 1.63 12.27 24.04
CA PRO A 290 2.44 11.27 24.73
C PRO A 290 2.95 11.73 26.10
N ASP A 291 3.19 13.02 26.27
CA ASP A 291 3.62 13.65 27.54
C ASP A 291 2.47 13.95 28.52
N GLY A 292 1.20 13.79 28.07
CA GLY A 292 0.00 14.05 28.87
C GLY A 292 -0.31 15.53 29.10
N ASN A 293 0.37 16.43 28.40
CA ASN A 293 0.24 17.88 28.61
C ASN A 293 -0.74 18.56 27.64
N ARG A 294 -1.23 17.83 26.62
CA ARG A 294 -2.25 18.31 25.68
C ARG A 294 -3.35 17.28 25.50
N VAL A 295 -4.58 17.76 25.42
CA VAL A 295 -5.71 16.99 24.92
C VAL A 295 -6.18 17.59 23.62
N TYR A 296 -6.28 16.78 22.58
CA TYR A 296 -6.81 17.14 21.26
C TYR A 296 -8.23 16.61 21.18
N PHE A 297 -9.09 17.35 20.48
CA PHE A 297 -10.51 17.02 20.34
C PHE A 297 -11.14 17.70 19.15
N SER A 298 -12.30 17.25 18.73
CA SER A 298 -13.09 17.84 17.65
C SER A 298 -14.16 18.74 18.23
N ALA A 299 -14.37 19.91 17.64
CA ALA A 299 -15.40 20.84 18.06
C ALA A 299 -15.76 21.87 16.96
N ARG A 300 -16.99 22.36 17.01
CA ARG A 300 -17.46 23.54 16.24
C ARG A 300 -17.43 24.77 17.12
N LEU A 301 -16.28 25.41 17.21
CA LEU A 301 -16.09 26.61 18.03
C LEU A 301 -15.88 27.84 17.15
N GLN A 302 -16.15 29.02 17.71
CA GLN A 302 -15.91 30.28 17.03
C GLN A 302 -14.42 30.44 16.69
N GLY A 303 -14.12 30.79 15.44
CA GLY A 303 -12.76 30.92 14.92
C GLY A 303 -12.21 29.65 14.28
N GLY A 304 -13.08 28.65 14.03
CA GLY A 304 -12.76 27.49 13.21
C GLY A 304 -12.70 27.81 11.70
N PHE A 305 -12.28 26.82 10.91
CA PHE A 305 -12.09 26.94 9.45
C PHE A 305 -13.32 26.51 8.67
N GLY A 306 -14.14 25.60 9.22
CA GLY A 306 -15.27 25.07 8.48
C GLY A 306 -16.33 24.41 9.36
N GLY A 307 -16.49 23.11 9.21
CA GLY A 307 -17.37 22.28 10.03
C GLY A 307 -16.82 22.08 11.45
N ALA A 308 -16.66 20.84 11.86
CA ALA A 308 -15.94 20.52 13.09
C ALA A 308 -14.43 20.53 12.82
N ASP A 309 -13.67 21.28 13.61
CA ASP A 309 -12.23 21.38 13.54
C ASP A 309 -11.57 20.58 14.65
N ILE A 310 -10.28 20.23 14.49
CA ILE A 310 -9.44 19.75 15.56
C ILE A 310 -8.88 20.92 16.36
N TRP A 311 -9.11 20.88 17.66
CA TRP A 311 -8.63 21.82 18.66
C TRP A 311 -7.77 21.08 19.68
N TYR A 312 -6.98 21.84 20.45
CA TYR A 312 -6.28 21.31 21.61
C TYR A 312 -6.37 22.25 22.80
N SER A 313 -6.23 21.67 23.99
CA SER A 313 -6.12 22.40 25.25
C SER A 313 -4.86 21.93 25.96
N GLU A 314 -4.14 22.85 26.59
CA GLU A 314 -2.90 22.59 27.33
C GLU A 314 -3.18 22.48 28.82
N LYS A 315 -2.53 21.56 29.48
CA LYS A 315 -2.67 21.32 30.90
C LYS A 315 -2.00 22.42 31.71
N ASN A 316 -2.70 23.01 32.65
CA ASN A 316 -2.19 24.04 33.55
C ASN A 316 -2.48 23.62 35.00
N GLY A 317 -1.55 22.90 35.61
CA GLY A 317 -1.72 22.27 36.90
C GLY A 317 -2.86 21.23 36.93
N SER A 318 -3.95 21.51 37.62
CA SER A 318 -5.14 20.67 37.66
C SER A 318 -6.24 21.06 36.69
N THR A 319 -6.05 22.12 35.88
CA THR A 319 -7.02 22.64 34.94
C THR A 319 -6.49 22.57 33.50
N TRP A 320 -7.36 22.87 32.54
CA TRP A 320 -7.03 22.93 31.11
C TRP A 320 -7.17 24.36 30.60
N SER A 321 -6.34 24.75 29.63
CA SER A 321 -6.41 26.06 28.98
C SER A 321 -7.67 26.20 28.11
N ALA A 322 -8.01 27.42 27.70
CA ALA A 322 -8.97 27.63 26.62
C ALA A 322 -8.51 26.91 25.33
N PRO A 323 -9.45 26.42 24.52
CA PRO A 323 -9.16 25.74 23.25
C PRO A 323 -8.32 26.58 22.29
N LYS A 324 -7.35 25.95 21.63
CA LYS A 324 -6.56 26.49 20.52
C LYS A 324 -6.80 25.64 19.28
N ASN A 325 -7.07 26.30 18.14
CA ASN A 325 -7.26 25.61 16.88
C ASN A 325 -5.93 25.09 16.33
N MET A 326 -5.92 23.88 15.73
CA MET A 326 -4.72 23.28 15.12
C MET A 326 -4.23 24.00 13.86
N GLY A 327 -5.03 24.92 13.31
CA GLY A 327 -4.69 25.72 12.13
C GLY A 327 -4.96 25.00 10.80
N SER A 328 -4.71 25.74 9.72
CA SER A 328 -5.03 25.31 8.33
C SER A 328 -4.16 24.17 7.79
N TRP A 329 -3.13 23.72 8.52
CA TRP A 329 -2.35 22.54 8.16
C TRP A 329 -3.10 21.23 8.44
N ILE A 330 -4.07 21.28 9.36
CA ILE A 330 -4.92 20.15 9.75
C ILE A 330 -6.37 20.44 9.37
N ASN A 331 -6.89 21.62 9.78
CA ASN A 331 -8.30 21.97 9.65
C ASN A 331 -8.61 22.61 8.30
N THR A 332 -9.79 22.29 7.79
CA THR A 332 -10.25 22.68 6.46
C THR A 332 -11.69 23.26 6.51
N GLU A 333 -12.30 23.45 5.35
CA GLU A 333 -13.73 23.81 5.25
C GLU A 333 -14.67 22.63 5.60
N GLY A 334 -14.14 21.41 5.65
CA GLY A 334 -14.89 20.19 5.98
C GLY A 334 -15.07 19.98 7.46
N ASP A 335 -15.33 18.74 7.83
CA ASP A 335 -15.29 18.27 9.22
C ASP A 335 -13.98 17.50 9.45
N GLU A 336 -13.22 17.86 10.48
CA GLU A 336 -12.09 17.12 10.97
C GLU A 336 -12.45 16.49 12.33
N LEU A 337 -12.45 15.15 12.37
CA LEU A 337 -12.97 14.36 13.50
C LEU A 337 -11.97 13.28 13.93
N PHE A 338 -12.18 12.72 15.11
CA PHE A 338 -11.48 11.54 15.62
C PHE A 338 -9.95 11.66 15.57
N PRO A 339 -9.37 12.71 16.20
CA PRO A 339 -7.91 12.84 16.28
C PRO A 339 -7.29 11.67 17.04
N PHE A 340 -6.11 11.23 16.59
CA PHE A 340 -5.30 10.25 17.28
C PHE A 340 -3.81 10.62 17.19
N MET A 341 -3.19 10.89 18.34
CA MET A 341 -1.76 11.18 18.42
C MET A 341 -0.99 9.87 18.66
N ARG A 342 -0.27 9.39 17.62
CA ARG A 342 0.55 8.18 17.76
C ARG A 342 1.84 8.47 18.55
N ASN A 343 2.50 9.57 18.21
CA ASN A 343 3.72 10.05 18.86
C ASN A 343 3.86 11.56 18.58
N ASP A 344 4.95 12.20 19.05
CA ASP A 344 5.15 13.64 18.96
C ASP A 344 5.21 14.19 17.52
N THR A 345 5.41 13.34 16.52
CA THR A 345 5.59 13.72 15.11
C THR A 345 4.57 13.09 14.16
N THR A 346 3.65 12.24 14.65
CA THR A 346 2.69 11.52 13.80
C THR A 346 1.29 11.62 14.40
N PHE A 347 0.41 12.25 13.64
CA PHE A 347 -0.96 12.55 14.03
C PHE A 347 -1.94 12.03 12.99
N PHE A 348 -3.00 11.37 13.43
CA PHE A 348 -4.08 10.88 12.56
C PHE A 348 -5.38 11.61 12.89
N TYR A 349 -6.23 11.74 11.90
CA TYR A 349 -7.58 12.27 12.03
C TYR A 349 -8.43 11.81 10.85
N SER A 350 -9.73 12.04 10.90
CA SER A 350 -10.62 11.77 9.77
C SER A 350 -11.25 13.05 9.26
N SER A 351 -11.33 13.21 7.94
CA SER A 351 -11.85 14.43 7.31
C SER A 351 -12.80 14.12 6.16
N THR A 352 -13.75 15.03 5.96
CA THR A 352 -14.62 15.05 4.78
C THR A 352 -14.06 15.90 3.64
N LYS A 353 -12.86 16.47 3.80
CA LYS A 353 -12.27 17.37 2.80
C LYS A 353 -11.56 16.58 1.69
N HIS A 354 -11.88 16.97 0.47
CA HIS A 354 -11.39 16.37 -0.77
C HIS A 354 -9.88 16.52 -1.01
N PRO A 355 -9.29 15.52 -1.70
CA PRO A 355 -9.95 14.33 -2.24
C PRO A 355 -10.19 13.26 -1.17
N THR A 356 -11.39 12.66 -1.18
CA THR A 356 -11.75 11.51 -0.33
C THR A 356 -12.20 10.33 -1.20
N MET A 357 -12.09 9.11 -0.66
CA MET A 357 -12.61 7.91 -1.32
C MET A 357 -14.10 7.70 -1.04
N GLY A 358 -14.56 8.19 0.10
CA GLY A 358 -15.92 8.02 0.60
C GLY A 358 -16.45 9.27 1.29
N GLY A 359 -17.02 9.08 2.45
CA GLY A 359 -17.46 10.17 3.34
C GLY A 359 -16.32 10.72 4.17
N LEU A 360 -16.15 10.20 5.39
CA LEU A 360 -14.97 10.44 6.20
C LEU A 360 -13.84 9.54 5.73
N ASP A 361 -12.68 10.13 5.47
CA ASP A 361 -11.44 9.43 5.17
C ASP A 361 -10.41 9.68 6.28
N ILE A 362 -9.58 8.67 6.59
CA ILE A 362 -8.46 8.78 7.53
C ILE A 362 -7.29 9.46 6.84
N PHE A 363 -6.77 10.49 7.51
CA PHE A 363 -5.56 11.22 7.13
C PHE A 363 -4.45 10.96 8.15
N VAL A 364 -3.22 11.01 7.69
CA VAL A 364 -2.02 11.04 8.51
C VAL A 364 -1.31 12.38 8.31
N ALA A 365 -0.88 13.00 9.39
CA ALA A 365 -0.08 14.21 9.36
C ALA A 365 1.27 13.95 10.03
N TYR A 366 2.33 14.42 9.39
CA TYR A 366 3.70 14.35 9.91
C TYR A 366 4.19 15.75 10.26
N LEU A 367 4.79 15.89 11.44
CA LEU A 367 5.42 17.15 11.85
C LEU A 367 6.77 17.26 11.14
N ASN A 368 6.92 18.27 10.27
CA ASN A 368 8.16 18.51 9.54
C ASN A 368 9.19 19.30 10.38
N GLU A 369 10.40 19.49 9.87
CA GLU A 369 11.50 20.20 10.54
C GLU A 369 11.18 21.67 10.82
N ASP A 370 10.28 22.30 10.04
CA ASP A 370 9.84 23.69 10.22
C ASP A 370 8.75 23.84 11.30
N GLY A 371 8.31 22.73 11.91
CA GLY A 371 7.27 22.70 12.93
C GLY A 371 5.85 22.78 12.38
N HIS A 372 5.65 22.48 11.10
CA HIS A 372 4.33 22.43 10.45
C HIS A 372 3.89 20.99 10.19
N TRP A 373 2.59 20.76 10.29
CA TRP A 373 1.98 19.49 9.95
C TRP A 373 1.78 19.36 8.45
N GLU A 374 2.22 18.25 7.87
CA GLU A 374 2.01 17.90 6.48
C GLU A 374 1.05 16.72 6.41
N SER A 375 -0.16 16.95 5.89
CA SER A 375 -1.28 16.00 5.90
C SER A 375 -1.44 15.26 4.59
N HIS A 376 -1.65 13.93 4.67
CA HIS A 376 -1.86 13.04 3.54
C HIS A 376 -3.09 12.17 3.79
N ASN A 377 -3.96 12.03 2.78
CA ASN A 377 -5.00 11.01 2.80
C ASN A 377 -4.33 9.64 2.70
N MET A 378 -4.68 8.70 3.59
CA MET A 378 -4.04 7.38 3.63
C MET A 378 -4.41 6.48 2.44
N GLY A 379 -5.43 6.83 1.66
CA GLY A 379 -5.88 6.09 0.50
C GLY A 379 -6.29 4.64 0.79
N TYR A 380 -6.43 3.85 -0.29
CA TYR A 380 -6.75 2.43 -0.16
C TYR A 380 -5.53 1.64 0.39
N PRO A 381 -5.72 0.68 1.32
CA PRO A 381 -6.98 0.14 1.83
C PRO A 381 -7.48 0.75 3.15
N PHE A 382 -6.80 1.76 3.71
CA PHE A 382 -7.26 2.41 4.95
C PHE A 382 -8.60 3.06 4.73
N ASN A 383 -8.73 3.80 3.63
CA ASN A 383 -9.96 4.43 3.22
C ASN A 383 -10.68 3.60 2.16
N SER A 384 -11.99 3.71 2.14
CA SER A 384 -12.92 2.98 1.29
C SER A 384 -13.98 3.91 0.72
N ASN A 385 -14.99 3.35 0.07
CA ASN A 385 -16.15 4.13 -0.35
C ASN A 385 -17.10 4.53 0.79
N GLY A 386 -16.91 3.99 2.01
CA GLY A 386 -17.70 4.32 3.20
C GLY A 386 -17.12 5.48 4.01
N ASN A 387 -17.49 5.51 5.29
CA ASN A 387 -16.87 6.36 6.28
C ASN A 387 -15.77 5.55 6.98
N ASP A 388 -14.55 6.05 6.97
CA ASP A 388 -13.39 5.44 7.59
C ASP A 388 -12.83 6.41 8.64
N PHE A 389 -12.83 6.00 9.93
CA PHE A 389 -12.51 6.91 11.03
C PHE A 389 -12.04 6.18 12.30
N GLY A 390 -11.69 6.94 13.33
CA GLY A 390 -11.38 6.44 14.67
C GLY A 390 -10.26 5.40 14.64
N ILE A 391 -9.14 5.74 14.00
CA ILE A 391 -7.96 4.86 13.94
C ILE A 391 -7.26 4.80 15.29
N TYR A 392 -6.82 3.61 15.66
CA TYR A 392 -5.80 3.36 16.67
C TYR A 392 -4.63 2.63 16.04
N TYR A 393 -3.44 3.19 16.14
CA TYR A 393 -2.21 2.64 15.56
C TYR A 393 -1.21 2.32 16.67
N TYR A 394 -0.76 1.05 16.78
CA TYR A 394 0.19 0.64 17.80
C TYR A 394 1.48 1.44 17.75
N GLN A 395 2.09 1.69 18.91
CA GLN A 395 3.28 2.55 19.04
C GLN A 395 4.47 2.02 18.22
N ASN A 396 4.77 0.72 18.36
CA ASN A 396 6.00 0.11 17.86
C ASN A 396 5.79 -0.93 16.75
N GLU A 397 4.55 -1.11 16.28
CA GLU A 397 4.22 -2.11 15.27
C GLU A 397 3.37 -1.51 14.15
N ASP A 398 3.55 -2.04 12.93
CA ASP A 398 2.72 -1.68 11.78
C ASP A 398 1.40 -2.47 11.79
N LYS A 399 0.60 -2.23 12.82
CA LYS A 399 -0.74 -2.79 13.00
C LYS A 399 -1.64 -1.85 13.81
N GLY A 400 -2.93 -2.08 13.79
CA GLY A 400 -3.89 -1.29 14.55
C GLY A 400 -5.32 -1.61 14.21
N TYR A 401 -6.21 -0.74 14.63
CA TYR A 401 -7.63 -0.84 14.37
C TYR A 401 -8.17 0.45 13.78
N LEU A 402 -9.21 0.35 13.00
CA LEU A 402 -9.97 1.48 12.48
C LEU A 402 -11.46 1.13 12.45
N THR A 403 -12.30 2.15 12.38
CA THR A 403 -13.73 2.01 12.20
C THR A 403 -14.10 2.24 10.74
N SER A 404 -15.01 1.44 10.20
CA SER A 404 -15.49 1.60 8.82
C SER A 404 -16.87 1.02 8.62
N ASP A 405 -17.68 1.68 7.79
CA ASP A 405 -18.95 1.16 7.28
C ASP A 405 -18.83 0.62 5.85
N ARG A 406 -17.59 0.29 5.42
CA ARG A 406 -17.25 -0.25 4.10
C ARG A 406 -18.06 -1.46 3.73
N LYS A 407 -18.05 -1.82 2.45
CA LYS A 407 -18.76 -3.00 1.93
C LYS A 407 -18.47 -4.26 2.76
N GLY A 408 -19.54 -4.87 3.28
CA GLY A 408 -19.45 -6.05 4.16
C GLY A 408 -19.75 -5.73 5.63
N SER A 409 -19.79 -4.45 6.00
CA SER A 409 -20.27 -3.99 7.31
C SER A 409 -21.82 -4.04 7.39
N LYS A 410 -22.33 -4.12 8.62
CA LYS A 410 -23.77 -4.00 8.90
C LYS A 410 -24.18 -2.63 9.39
N GLY A 411 -23.23 -1.87 9.80
CA GLY A 411 -23.21 -0.51 10.25
C GLY A 411 -21.76 -0.07 10.32
N GLU A 412 -21.38 0.70 11.31
CA GLU A 412 -19.98 0.97 11.65
C GLU A 412 -19.40 -0.25 12.35
N ASP A 413 -18.34 -0.81 11.78
CA ASP A 413 -17.66 -2.00 12.29
C ASP A 413 -16.17 -1.71 12.50
N ILE A 414 -15.55 -2.39 13.45
CA ILE A 414 -14.12 -2.27 13.73
C ILE A 414 -13.34 -3.24 12.84
N TYR A 415 -12.30 -2.73 12.19
CA TYR A 415 -11.38 -3.47 11.34
C TYR A 415 -9.98 -3.47 11.94
N PHE A 416 -9.30 -4.60 11.82
CA PHE A 416 -7.91 -4.75 12.20
C PHE A 416 -7.03 -4.62 10.96
N PHE A 417 -5.97 -3.83 11.03
CA PHE A 417 -5.01 -3.69 9.94
C PHE A 417 -3.62 -4.13 10.36
N THR A 418 -2.89 -4.74 9.41
CA THR A 418 -1.50 -5.16 9.58
C THR A 418 -0.71 -4.91 8.31
N LYS A 419 0.58 -4.66 8.45
CA LYS A 419 1.53 -4.63 7.34
C LYS A 419 2.43 -5.85 7.45
N PRO A 420 2.15 -6.94 6.72
CA PRO A 420 2.97 -8.13 6.77
C PRO A 420 4.43 -7.84 6.45
N PRO A 421 5.40 -8.51 7.09
CA PRO A 421 6.80 -8.36 6.76
C PRO A 421 7.06 -8.75 5.29
N LEU A 422 8.07 -8.13 4.68
CA LEU A 422 8.48 -8.47 3.33
C LEU A 422 9.04 -9.88 3.27
N GLU A 423 8.57 -10.64 2.29
CA GLU A 423 9.08 -11.96 1.97
C GLU A 423 9.80 -11.96 0.63
N PHE A 424 11.08 -12.28 0.64
CA PHE A 424 11.87 -12.47 -0.56
C PHE A 424 12.32 -13.91 -0.66
N LYS A 425 12.30 -14.45 -1.88
CA LYS A 425 12.71 -15.83 -2.18
C LYS A 425 13.61 -15.81 -3.42
N LEU A 426 14.60 -16.70 -3.44
CA LEU A 426 15.37 -17.05 -4.62
C LEU A 426 15.08 -18.50 -4.95
N LYS A 427 14.70 -18.78 -6.19
CA LYS A 427 14.57 -20.14 -6.71
C LYS A 427 15.15 -20.25 -8.10
N GLY A 428 15.49 -21.45 -8.53
CA GLY A 428 15.97 -21.67 -9.86
C GLY A 428 16.38 -23.10 -10.14
N MET A 429 16.87 -23.31 -11.35
CA MET A 429 17.39 -24.58 -11.83
C MET A 429 18.80 -24.40 -12.39
N VAL A 430 19.54 -25.48 -12.52
CA VAL A 430 20.86 -25.48 -13.13
C VAL A 430 20.86 -26.46 -14.29
N HIS A 431 21.19 -25.97 -15.48
CA HIS A 431 21.17 -26.73 -16.72
C HIS A 431 22.53 -26.73 -17.39
N ASP A 432 22.82 -27.82 -18.08
CA ASP A 432 23.91 -27.89 -19.03
C ASP A 432 23.65 -26.96 -20.22
N LEU A 433 24.64 -26.17 -20.59
CA LEU A 433 24.49 -25.12 -21.63
C LEU A 433 24.12 -25.71 -23.01
N ASP A 434 24.66 -26.86 -23.35
CA ASP A 434 24.46 -27.49 -24.68
C ASP A 434 23.22 -28.40 -24.71
N THR A 435 23.08 -29.29 -23.72
CA THR A 435 22.00 -30.28 -23.70
C THR A 435 20.69 -29.78 -23.10
N LYS A 436 20.75 -28.68 -22.36
CA LYS A 436 19.62 -28.12 -21.58
C LYS A 436 19.10 -29.08 -20.49
N ALA A 437 19.77 -30.17 -20.24
CA ALA A 437 19.38 -31.06 -19.15
C ALA A 437 19.72 -30.47 -17.79
N ILE A 438 18.90 -30.79 -16.77
CA ILE A 438 19.16 -30.38 -15.38
C ILE A 438 20.42 -31.10 -14.89
N ILE A 439 21.34 -30.37 -14.29
CA ILE A 439 22.60 -30.90 -13.77
C ILE A 439 22.37 -31.35 -12.32
N ASP A 440 22.41 -32.69 -12.12
CA ASP A 440 22.31 -33.28 -10.78
C ASP A 440 23.52 -32.93 -9.90
N SER A 441 23.29 -32.89 -8.59
CA SER A 441 24.32 -32.64 -7.57
C SER A 441 25.05 -31.30 -7.75
N SER A 442 24.39 -30.31 -8.32
CA SER A 442 24.90 -28.94 -8.39
C SER A 442 24.77 -28.27 -7.04
N LEU A 443 25.85 -27.71 -6.51
CA LEU A 443 25.86 -26.95 -5.25
C LEU A 443 25.71 -25.48 -5.51
N ILE A 444 24.70 -24.87 -4.89
CA ILE A 444 24.42 -23.44 -4.92
C ILE A 444 24.82 -22.84 -3.57
N THR A 445 25.75 -21.89 -3.55
CA THR A 445 26.12 -21.12 -2.36
C THR A 445 25.69 -19.66 -2.55
N LEU A 446 24.91 -19.16 -1.62
CA LEU A 446 24.39 -17.80 -1.58
C LEU A 446 25.09 -17.00 -0.48
N TYR A 447 25.67 -15.87 -0.82
CA TYR A 447 26.35 -14.93 0.08
C TYR A 447 25.58 -13.63 0.15
N GLY A 448 25.25 -13.17 1.36
CA GLY A 448 24.64 -11.85 1.61
C GLY A 448 25.67 -10.81 2.08
N SER A 449 25.48 -9.56 1.72
CA SER A 449 26.29 -8.41 2.21
C SER A 449 26.24 -8.24 3.73
N ASP A 450 25.25 -8.82 4.38
CA ASP A 450 25.08 -8.87 5.84
C ASP A 450 25.93 -9.97 6.50
N GLY A 451 26.79 -10.64 5.75
CA GLY A 451 27.62 -11.76 6.21
C GLY A 451 26.91 -13.12 6.23
N SER A 452 25.64 -13.18 5.82
CA SER A 452 24.93 -14.46 5.75
C SER A 452 25.43 -15.32 4.61
N MET A 453 25.46 -16.65 4.84
CA MET A 453 25.82 -17.64 3.84
C MET A 453 24.84 -18.80 3.94
N PHE A 454 24.27 -19.19 2.80
CA PHE A 454 23.35 -20.32 2.67
C PHE A 454 23.82 -21.25 1.57
N ARG A 455 23.48 -22.55 1.70
CA ARG A 455 23.78 -23.55 0.70
C ARG A 455 22.55 -24.38 0.38
N ASP A 456 22.41 -24.75 -0.88
CA ASP A 456 21.40 -25.70 -1.35
C ASP A 456 22.00 -26.57 -2.48
N THR A 457 21.40 -27.73 -2.71
CA THR A 457 21.85 -28.66 -3.74
C THR A 457 20.69 -29.25 -4.51
N ILE A 458 20.80 -29.32 -5.83
CA ILE A 458 19.87 -30.04 -6.69
C ILE A 458 20.15 -31.53 -6.55
N ILE A 459 19.11 -32.35 -6.30
CA ILE A 459 19.24 -33.81 -6.11
C ILE A 459 18.13 -34.52 -6.89
N LEU A 460 18.38 -34.90 -8.12
CA LEU A 460 17.39 -35.52 -9.00
C LEU A 460 16.86 -36.86 -8.47
N ALA A 461 17.67 -37.64 -7.79
CA ALA A 461 17.27 -38.89 -7.15
C ALA A 461 16.11 -38.68 -6.16
N ASN A 462 16.02 -37.49 -5.53
CA ASN A 462 14.98 -37.10 -4.59
C ASN A 462 13.88 -36.22 -5.24
N LYS A 463 13.85 -36.15 -6.58
CA LYS A 463 12.96 -35.27 -7.34
C LYS A 463 13.08 -33.77 -6.96
N LYS A 464 14.25 -33.38 -6.45
CA LYS A 464 14.55 -31.98 -6.14
C LYS A 464 15.29 -31.33 -7.31
N GLU A 465 14.55 -30.76 -8.23
CA GLU A 465 15.07 -30.16 -9.47
C GLU A 465 15.39 -28.67 -9.31
N THR A 466 14.96 -28.05 -8.20
CA THR A 466 15.12 -26.61 -7.95
C THR A 466 15.85 -26.34 -6.63
N PHE A 467 16.62 -25.27 -6.60
CA PHE A 467 17.11 -24.70 -5.36
C PHE A 467 16.15 -23.61 -4.84
N ASN A 468 16.08 -23.43 -3.51
CA ASN A 468 15.22 -22.45 -2.87
C ASN A 468 15.89 -21.82 -1.65
N PHE A 469 15.85 -20.48 -1.56
CA PHE A 469 16.33 -19.72 -0.41
C PHE A 469 15.28 -18.70 0.04
N LYS A 470 15.11 -18.54 1.35
CA LYS A 470 14.48 -17.35 1.92
C LYS A 470 15.55 -16.27 2.06
N LEU A 471 15.21 -15.05 1.68
CA LEU A 471 16.14 -13.93 1.64
C LEU A 471 15.77 -12.91 2.72
N LYS A 472 16.75 -12.18 3.24
CA LYS A 472 16.54 -11.02 4.10
C LYS A 472 16.26 -9.77 3.26
N THR A 473 15.68 -8.79 3.88
CA THR A 473 15.47 -7.43 3.33
C THR A 473 16.79 -6.64 3.31
N LYS A 474 16.88 -5.61 2.49
CA LYS A 474 18.01 -4.65 2.45
C LYS A 474 19.38 -5.33 2.36
N THR A 475 19.50 -6.36 1.52
CA THR A 475 20.71 -7.18 1.41
C THR A 475 21.07 -7.37 -0.06
N ASP A 476 22.34 -7.14 -0.39
CA ASP A 476 22.91 -7.51 -1.69
C ASP A 476 23.35 -8.96 -1.65
N TYR A 477 23.00 -9.71 -2.69
CA TYR A 477 23.31 -11.13 -2.77
C TYR A 477 24.20 -11.44 -3.96
N VAL A 478 25.15 -12.39 -3.72
CA VAL A 478 25.91 -13.07 -4.75
C VAL A 478 25.68 -14.56 -4.56
N PHE A 479 25.23 -15.25 -5.59
CA PHE A 479 25.24 -16.72 -5.56
C PHE A 479 26.25 -17.30 -6.55
N VAL A 480 26.83 -18.41 -6.15
CA VAL A 480 27.81 -19.20 -6.92
C VAL A 480 27.25 -20.59 -7.06
N VAL A 481 27.27 -21.10 -8.29
CA VAL A 481 26.89 -22.48 -8.59
C VAL A 481 28.12 -23.25 -8.99
N THR A 482 28.36 -24.38 -8.34
CA THR A 482 29.51 -25.24 -8.59
C THR A 482 29.05 -26.65 -8.90
N LYS A 483 29.73 -27.26 -9.87
CA LYS A 483 29.56 -28.67 -10.23
C LYS A 483 30.85 -29.20 -10.86
N ASP A 484 31.31 -30.37 -10.41
CA ASP A 484 32.46 -31.02 -11.01
C ASP A 484 32.27 -31.29 -12.49
N GLY A 485 33.29 -30.94 -13.29
CA GLY A 485 33.23 -31.03 -14.74
C GLY A 485 32.58 -29.85 -15.46
N TYR A 486 32.23 -28.77 -14.73
CA TYR A 486 31.64 -27.56 -15.28
C TYR A 486 32.37 -26.30 -14.79
N PHE A 487 32.32 -25.21 -15.58
CA PHE A 487 32.70 -23.90 -15.11
C PHE A 487 31.70 -23.40 -14.08
N ASN A 488 32.17 -22.64 -13.07
CA ASN A 488 31.34 -22.09 -12.03
C ASN A 488 30.40 -21.02 -12.60
N GLY A 489 29.13 -21.11 -12.26
CA GLY A 489 28.11 -20.07 -12.51
C GLY A 489 28.09 -19.06 -11.39
N LYS A 490 27.83 -17.78 -11.70
CA LYS A 490 27.74 -16.69 -10.73
C LYS A 490 26.72 -15.65 -11.17
N SER A 491 25.95 -15.13 -10.23
CA SER A 491 25.05 -14.01 -10.47
C SER A 491 24.88 -13.15 -9.22
N ARG A 492 24.33 -11.94 -9.40
CA ARG A 492 24.11 -10.95 -8.36
C ARG A 492 22.71 -10.39 -8.46
N PHE A 493 22.13 -10.04 -7.32
CA PHE A 493 20.88 -9.30 -7.21
C PHE A 493 20.78 -8.63 -5.84
N THR A 494 19.81 -7.73 -5.66
CA THR A 494 19.58 -7.05 -4.39
C THR A 494 18.13 -7.15 -3.96
N THR A 495 17.89 -7.17 -2.66
CA THR A 495 16.60 -6.99 -2.01
C THR A 495 16.46 -5.58 -1.43
N ASP A 496 17.47 -4.72 -1.60
CA ASP A 496 17.40 -3.33 -1.15
C ASP A 496 16.38 -2.55 -1.94
N SER A 497 15.75 -1.57 -1.27
CA SER A 497 14.74 -0.67 -1.85
C SER A 497 13.53 -1.35 -2.49
N LEU A 498 13.27 -2.63 -2.18
CA LEU A 498 12.08 -3.33 -2.63
C LEU A 498 10.94 -3.19 -1.62
N GLU A 499 9.80 -2.71 -2.08
CA GLU A 499 8.62 -2.43 -1.24
C GLU A 499 7.59 -3.56 -1.23
N PHE A 500 7.71 -4.54 -2.16
CA PHE A 500 6.77 -5.65 -2.31
C PHE A 500 7.50 -6.98 -2.30
N ASN A 501 6.79 -8.04 -1.91
CA ASN A 501 7.27 -9.41 -1.96
C ASN A 501 7.77 -9.76 -3.36
N LYS A 502 8.93 -10.44 -3.44
CA LYS A 502 9.50 -10.83 -4.72
C LYS A 502 10.12 -12.21 -4.66
N THR A 503 9.84 -13.02 -5.67
CA THR A 503 10.61 -14.24 -5.95
C THR A 503 11.55 -13.96 -7.12
N PHE A 504 12.83 -14.10 -6.87
CA PHE A 504 13.86 -14.08 -7.90
C PHE A 504 13.96 -15.47 -8.53
N GLU A 505 13.88 -15.54 -9.84
CA GLU A 505 13.93 -16.79 -10.59
C GLU A 505 15.15 -16.78 -11.49
N TYR A 506 16.00 -17.83 -11.39
CA TYR A 506 17.21 -17.94 -12.19
C TYR A 506 17.36 -19.34 -12.76
N ASP A 507 17.44 -19.43 -14.10
CA ASP A 507 17.87 -20.62 -14.81
C ASP A 507 19.34 -20.47 -15.16
N ILE A 508 20.19 -21.21 -14.48
CA ILE A 508 21.65 -21.12 -14.61
C ILE A 508 22.12 -22.13 -15.65
N LEU A 509 22.82 -21.62 -16.63
CA LEU A 509 23.45 -22.45 -17.67
C LEU A 509 24.92 -22.61 -17.35
N LEU A 510 25.40 -23.85 -17.09
CA LEU A 510 26.81 -24.16 -16.89
C LEU A 510 27.41 -24.74 -18.15
N GLU A 511 28.61 -24.31 -18.49
CA GLU A 511 29.38 -24.84 -19.61
C GLU A 511 30.30 -25.94 -19.15
N SER A 512 30.36 -27.07 -19.87
CA SER A 512 31.20 -28.22 -19.54
C SER A 512 32.68 -27.89 -19.75
N LEU A 513 33.53 -28.32 -18.79
CA LEU A 513 34.99 -28.20 -18.89
C LEU A 513 35.60 -29.06 -20.02
N ASN A 514 34.89 -30.09 -20.48
CA ASN A 514 35.40 -31.02 -21.52
C ASN A 514 35.35 -30.43 -22.93
N LYS A 515 34.94 -29.17 -23.09
CA LYS A 515 34.78 -28.52 -24.37
C LYS A 515 35.97 -27.61 -24.68
N THR A 516 36.41 -27.63 -25.93
CA THR A 516 37.34 -26.61 -26.44
C THR A 516 36.56 -25.36 -26.77
N ILE A 517 36.95 -24.23 -26.19
CA ILE A 517 36.32 -22.91 -26.37
C ILE A 517 37.19 -22.10 -27.30
N GLU A 518 36.65 -21.70 -28.46
CA GLU A 518 37.31 -20.71 -29.34
C GLU A 518 37.18 -19.33 -28.71
N ILE A 519 38.31 -18.64 -28.55
CA ILE A 519 38.28 -17.22 -28.08
C ILE A 519 38.14 -16.36 -29.35
N PRO A 520 36.95 -15.77 -29.59
CA PRO A 520 36.66 -15.09 -30.86
C PRO A 520 37.47 -13.79 -30.98
N ASN A 521 37.71 -13.36 -32.24
CA ASN A 521 38.24 -12.04 -32.56
C ASN A 521 39.62 -11.71 -31.97
N ILE A 522 40.45 -12.69 -31.69
CA ILE A 522 41.85 -12.45 -31.36
C ILE A 522 42.66 -12.25 -32.63
N GLU A 523 43.04 -11.02 -32.85
CA GLU A 523 43.76 -10.61 -34.06
C GLU A 523 45.21 -10.29 -33.77
N PHE A 524 46.10 -10.78 -34.69
CA PHE A 524 47.52 -10.45 -34.74
C PHE A 524 47.83 -9.79 -36.10
N ALA A 525 48.78 -8.87 -36.13
CA ALA A 525 49.26 -8.39 -37.39
C ALA A 525 49.92 -9.53 -38.19
N PHE A 526 49.93 -9.40 -39.53
CA PHE A 526 50.50 -10.42 -40.40
C PHE A 526 51.96 -10.75 -40.03
N GLY A 527 52.23 -12.03 -39.81
CA GLY A 527 53.52 -12.51 -39.35
C GLY A 527 53.98 -12.07 -37.97
N ARG A 528 53.07 -11.48 -37.19
CA ARG A 528 53.30 -10.97 -35.82
C ARG A 528 52.62 -11.84 -34.78
N TRP A 529 53.07 -11.66 -33.52
CA TRP A 529 52.57 -12.38 -32.34
C TRP A 529 52.20 -11.44 -31.18
N GLU A 530 52.43 -10.11 -31.37
CA GLU A 530 52.08 -9.13 -30.34
C GLU A 530 50.56 -8.92 -30.35
N LEU A 531 49.98 -8.92 -29.13
CA LEU A 531 48.55 -8.70 -28.94
C LEU A 531 48.19 -7.23 -29.17
N THR A 532 47.11 -6.99 -29.92
CA THR A 532 46.52 -5.65 -30.10
C THR A 532 45.70 -5.30 -28.83
N GLU A 533 45.44 -4.00 -28.62
CA GLU A 533 44.59 -3.55 -27.49
C GLU A 533 43.14 -4.13 -27.56
N PRO A 534 42.48 -4.19 -28.73
CA PRO A 534 41.21 -4.87 -28.83
C PRO A 534 41.28 -6.34 -28.43
N SER A 535 42.29 -7.08 -28.87
CA SER A 535 42.51 -8.48 -28.48
C SER A 535 42.72 -8.67 -26.99
N LYS A 536 43.45 -7.76 -26.33
CA LYS A 536 43.62 -7.76 -24.87
C LYS A 536 42.30 -7.60 -24.11
N ALA A 537 41.44 -6.69 -24.58
CA ALA A 537 40.11 -6.45 -23.99
C ALA A 537 39.22 -7.70 -24.06
N ILE A 538 39.34 -8.47 -25.15
CA ILE A 538 38.61 -9.73 -25.33
C ILE A 538 39.17 -10.80 -24.37
N LEU A 539 40.50 -10.89 -24.27
CA LEU A 539 41.17 -11.83 -23.39
C LEU A 539 40.85 -11.60 -21.90
N ASP A 540 40.51 -10.34 -21.49
CA ASP A 540 40.11 -10.02 -20.12
C ASP A 540 38.87 -10.83 -19.68
N SER A 541 37.97 -11.16 -20.60
CA SER A 541 36.82 -12.02 -20.28
C SER A 541 37.25 -13.44 -19.94
N THR A 542 38.23 -14.00 -20.66
CA THR A 542 38.79 -15.32 -20.41
C THR A 542 39.64 -15.33 -19.13
N VAL A 543 40.41 -14.27 -18.87
CA VAL A 543 41.09 -14.06 -17.59
C VAL A 543 40.10 -14.12 -16.41
N ARG A 544 38.94 -13.50 -16.54
CA ARG A 544 37.89 -13.56 -15.52
C ARG A 544 37.39 -14.98 -15.30
N ILE A 545 37.18 -15.76 -16.35
CA ILE A 545 36.81 -17.17 -16.23
C ILE A 545 37.91 -17.95 -15.42
N MET A 546 39.18 -17.67 -15.66
CA MET A 546 40.28 -18.29 -14.91
C MET A 546 40.31 -17.87 -13.44
N ILE A 547 39.97 -16.62 -13.12
CA ILE A 547 39.87 -16.12 -11.73
C ILE A 547 38.71 -16.78 -11.01
N GLU A 548 37.57 -16.90 -11.68
CA GLU A 548 36.34 -17.47 -11.10
C GLU A 548 36.39 -19.00 -10.97
N ASN A 549 37.35 -19.66 -11.65
CA ASN A 549 37.60 -21.08 -11.59
C ASN A 549 39.07 -21.40 -11.18
N PRO A 550 39.46 -21.19 -9.92
CA PRO A 550 40.85 -21.19 -9.47
C PRO A 550 41.54 -22.56 -9.58
N HIS A 551 40.78 -23.64 -9.70
CA HIS A 551 41.30 -25.03 -9.73
C HIS A 551 41.61 -25.56 -11.14
N ILE A 552 41.19 -24.84 -12.23
CA ILE A 552 41.44 -25.33 -13.58
C ILE A 552 42.85 -25.01 -14.09
N VAL A 553 43.38 -25.97 -14.84
CA VAL A 553 44.60 -25.84 -15.67
C VAL A 553 44.15 -25.87 -17.13
N ILE A 554 44.57 -24.92 -17.95
CA ILE A 554 44.17 -24.81 -19.35
C ILE A 554 45.32 -24.95 -20.32
N GLU A 555 45.02 -25.46 -21.52
CA GLU A 555 45.85 -25.28 -22.72
C GLU A 555 45.29 -24.08 -23.50
N LEU A 556 46.15 -23.13 -23.80
CA LEU A 556 45.90 -22.04 -24.74
C LEU A 556 46.58 -22.39 -26.06
N SER A 557 45.79 -22.75 -27.05
CA SER A 557 46.31 -23.20 -28.35
C SER A 557 46.11 -22.13 -29.44
N ALA A 558 47.12 -21.96 -30.26
CA ALA A 558 47.08 -21.05 -31.39
C ALA A 558 47.25 -21.81 -32.71
N HIS A 559 46.50 -21.37 -33.70
CA HIS A 559 46.46 -21.94 -35.04
C HIS A 559 46.76 -20.88 -36.08
N THR A 560 47.33 -21.27 -37.19
CA THR A 560 47.56 -20.44 -38.38
C THR A 560 46.69 -20.90 -39.54
N ASP A 561 46.65 -20.10 -40.59
CA ASP A 561 46.26 -20.53 -41.93
C ASP A 561 47.40 -21.31 -42.55
N MET A 562 47.25 -21.77 -43.80
CA MET A 562 48.21 -22.56 -44.54
C MET A 562 49.18 -21.71 -45.38
N ILE A 563 49.23 -20.37 -45.16
CA ILE A 563 50.14 -19.49 -45.87
C ILE A 563 51.52 -19.52 -45.22
N GLY A 564 52.52 -20.09 -45.88
CA GLY A 564 53.88 -20.24 -45.40
C GLY A 564 54.36 -21.71 -45.38
N SER A 565 55.44 -22.01 -44.66
CA SER A 565 55.88 -23.39 -44.44
C SER A 565 55.36 -23.91 -43.09
N ASP A 566 55.10 -25.21 -42.97
CA ASP A 566 54.65 -25.88 -41.75
C ASP A 566 55.54 -25.50 -40.54
N GLN A 567 56.87 -25.46 -40.75
CA GLN A 567 57.80 -25.06 -39.68
C GLN A 567 57.58 -23.60 -39.26
N SER A 568 57.44 -22.67 -40.22
CA SER A 568 57.20 -21.25 -39.95
C SER A 568 55.85 -21.02 -39.24
N ASN A 569 54.79 -21.72 -39.67
CA ASN A 569 53.48 -21.69 -39.07
C ASN A 569 53.47 -22.28 -37.64
N MET A 570 54.24 -23.36 -37.40
CA MET A 570 54.41 -23.94 -36.08
C MET A 570 55.11 -22.95 -35.13
N GLU A 571 56.18 -22.29 -35.53
CA GLU A 571 56.92 -21.32 -34.73
C GLU A 571 56.03 -20.06 -34.44
N LEU A 572 55.34 -19.59 -35.44
CA LEU A 572 54.45 -18.38 -35.31
C LEU A 572 53.31 -18.69 -34.34
N SER A 573 52.63 -19.83 -34.50
CA SER A 573 51.54 -20.19 -33.60
C SER A 573 52.03 -20.36 -32.15
N GLN A 574 53.24 -20.99 -31.94
CA GLN A 574 53.78 -21.10 -30.57
C GLN A 574 54.09 -19.74 -29.94
N LYS A 575 54.62 -18.76 -30.72
CA LYS A 575 54.86 -17.41 -30.25
C LYS A 575 53.53 -16.69 -29.88
N ARG A 576 52.48 -16.89 -30.70
CA ARG A 576 51.14 -16.37 -30.40
C ARG A 576 50.54 -16.95 -29.11
N ALA A 577 50.60 -18.27 -28.93
CA ALA A 577 50.17 -18.93 -27.72
C ALA A 577 50.91 -18.37 -26.48
N ASN A 578 52.26 -18.23 -26.57
CA ASN A 578 53.07 -17.67 -25.51
C ASN A 578 52.66 -16.18 -25.18
N SER A 579 52.35 -15.36 -26.21
CA SER A 579 51.88 -13.98 -25.98
C SER A 579 50.58 -13.96 -25.19
N VAL A 580 49.64 -14.87 -25.45
CA VAL A 580 48.36 -14.96 -24.73
C VAL A 580 48.62 -15.40 -23.27
N THR A 581 49.47 -16.45 -23.03
CA THR A 581 49.76 -16.87 -21.65
C THR A 581 50.51 -15.77 -20.88
N SER A 582 51.47 -15.07 -21.49
CA SER A 582 52.16 -13.96 -20.85
C SER A 582 51.21 -12.82 -20.47
N TYR A 583 50.19 -12.57 -21.30
CA TYR A 583 49.16 -11.61 -20.98
C TYR A 583 48.35 -12.04 -19.73
N PHE A 584 47.94 -13.32 -19.66
CA PHE A 584 47.23 -13.86 -18.50
C PHE A 584 48.10 -13.81 -17.23
N GLU A 585 49.42 -14.12 -17.31
CA GLU A 585 50.34 -13.97 -16.22
C GLU A 585 50.39 -12.51 -15.71
N SER A 586 50.43 -11.54 -16.64
CA SER A 586 50.38 -10.10 -16.29
C SER A 586 49.10 -9.69 -15.56
N LYS A 587 48.03 -10.44 -15.66
CA LYS A 587 46.76 -10.28 -14.97
C LYS A 587 46.63 -11.12 -13.69
N GLY A 588 47.69 -11.76 -13.26
CA GLY A 588 47.78 -12.50 -11.99
C GLY A 588 47.35 -13.98 -12.08
N ILE A 589 47.24 -14.56 -13.29
CA ILE A 589 47.03 -15.99 -13.42
C ILE A 589 48.39 -16.74 -13.30
N PRO A 590 48.54 -17.66 -12.36
CA PRO A 590 49.81 -18.41 -12.20
C PRO A 590 50.19 -19.19 -13.46
N ALA A 591 51.48 -19.14 -13.86
CA ALA A 591 52.00 -19.86 -15.01
C ALA A 591 51.71 -21.38 -14.95
N ALA A 592 51.76 -21.99 -13.76
CA ALA A 592 51.42 -23.39 -13.55
C ALA A 592 49.99 -23.80 -13.94
N ARG A 593 49.11 -22.84 -14.15
CA ARG A 593 47.72 -23.05 -14.60
C ARG A 593 47.54 -22.97 -16.11
N MET A 594 48.62 -22.77 -16.87
CA MET A 594 48.51 -22.53 -18.30
C MET A 594 49.59 -23.31 -19.08
N VAL A 595 49.20 -23.89 -20.20
CA VAL A 595 50.08 -24.52 -21.16
C VAL A 595 49.90 -23.83 -22.50
N ALA A 596 50.92 -23.14 -23.00
CA ALA A 596 50.92 -22.55 -24.34
C ALA A 596 51.27 -23.59 -25.41
N LYS A 597 50.43 -23.75 -26.44
CA LYS A 597 50.61 -24.73 -27.50
C LYS A 597 50.35 -24.16 -28.88
N GLY A 598 51.37 -24.12 -29.72
CA GLY A 598 51.21 -23.84 -31.14
C GLY A 598 50.92 -25.12 -31.92
N TYR A 599 49.95 -25.04 -32.83
CA TYR A 599 49.62 -26.17 -33.73
C TYR A 599 49.87 -25.83 -35.22
N GLY A 600 50.32 -24.62 -35.53
CA GLY A 600 50.46 -24.21 -36.94
C GLY A 600 49.16 -24.46 -37.70
N GLU A 601 49.27 -25.00 -38.87
CA GLU A 601 48.15 -25.39 -39.77
C GLU A 601 47.71 -26.86 -39.56
N SER A 602 48.42 -27.63 -38.70
CA SER A 602 48.21 -29.06 -38.52
C SER A 602 46.83 -29.47 -37.99
N LYS A 603 46.09 -28.51 -37.43
CA LYS A 603 44.72 -28.70 -36.93
C LYS A 603 43.78 -27.68 -37.59
N PRO A 604 43.32 -27.90 -38.82
CA PRO A 604 42.37 -27.03 -39.47
C PRO A 604 41.02 -27.00 -38.72
N LYS A 605 40.34 -25.85 -38.79
CA LYS A 605 39.04 -25.68 -38.11
C LYS A 605 37.98 -26.57 -38.76
N VAL A 606 37.14 -27.18 -37.92
CA VAL A 606 35.90 -27.83 -38.36
C VAL A 606 34.74 -26.94 -38.09
N ILE A 607 33.91 -26.66 -39.10
CA ILE A 607 32.71 -25.83 -38.94
C ILE A 607 31.65 -26.60 -38.15
N THR A 608 31.38 -26.17 -36.93
CA THR A 608 30.45 -26.86 -36.03
C THR A 608 29.01 -26.31 -36.12
N LYS A 609 28.83 -25.09 -36.61
CA LYS A 609 27.51 -24.45 -36.79
C LYS A 609 27.43 -23.84 -38.17
N TYR A 610 26.22 -23.82 -38.77
CA TYR A 610 25.96 -23.10 -40.00
C TYR A 610 25.88 -21.59 -39.69
N ASP A 611 26.54 -20.80 -40.53
CA ASP A 611 26.46 -19.35 -40.50
C ASP A 611 25.94 -18.84 -41.87
N ALA A 612 24.79 -18.18 -41.86
CA ALA A 612 24.18 -17.64 -43.05
C ALA A 612 25.04 -16.56 -43.75
N THR A 613 25.99 -15.96 -43.03
CA THR A 613 26.96 -14.99 -43.58
C THR A 613 27.96 -15.68 -44.47
N TYR A 614 28.25 -16.96 -44.22
CA TYR A 614 29.25 -17.75 -44.95
C TYR A 614 28.63 -19.05 -45.47
N PRO A 615 27.68 -19.00 -46.41
CA PRO A 615 26.95 -20.18 -46.88
C PRO A 615 27.82 -21.23 -47.57
N PHE A 616 29.02 -20.85 -48.00
CA PHE A 616 30.03 -21.74 -48.59
C PHE A 616 30.81 -22.55 -47.54
N LEU A 617 30.57 -22.32 -46.23
CA LEU A 617 31.13 -23.06 -45.11
C LEU A 617 30.05 -23.90 -44.42
N PRO A 618 29.56 -25.00 -45.00
CA PRO A 618 28.54 -25.81 -44.41
C PRO A 618 29.02 -26.52 -43.11
N LYS A 619 28.08 -26.78 -42.21
CA LYS A 619 28.36 -27.53 -40.99
C LYS A 619 29.00 -28.88 -41.30
N GLY A 620 30.10 -29.25 -40.58
CA GLY A 620 30.87 -30.47 -40.76
C GLY A 620 32.08 -30.31 -41.72
N THR A 621 32.21 -29.17 -42.37
CA THR A 621 33.36 -28.93 -43.27
C THR A 621 34.64 -28.74 -42.46
N THR A 622 35.72 -29.42 -42.85
CA THR A 622 37.08 -29.19 -42.34
C THR A 622 37.79 -28.22 -43.27
N LEU A 623 38.29 -27.11 -42.74
CA LEU A 623 38.99 -26.08 -43.49
C LEU A 623 40.45 -26.46 -43.80
N ASN A 624 40.64 -27.62 -44.45
CA ASN A 624 41.96 -28.10 -44.88
C ASN A 624 42.38 -27.47 -46.21
N GLU A 625 43.60 -27.73 -46.64
CA GLU A 625 44.21 -27.15 -47.81
C GLU A 625 43.41 -27.44 -49.09
N ASP A 626 42.96 -28.70 -49.25
CA ASP A 626 42.21 -29.11 -50.47
C ASP A 626 40.86 -28.39 -50.57
N PHE A 627 40.15 -28.29 -49.45
CA PHE A 627 38.87 -27.58 -49.41
C PHE A 627 39.04 -26.06 -49.69
N ILE A 628 40.01 -25.41 -49.06
CA ILE A 628 40.25 -23.97 -49.24
C ILE A 628 40.67 -23.68 -50.68
N LYS A 629 41.53 -24.50 -51.30
CA LYS A 629 41.89 -24.32 -52.72
C LYS A 629 40.73 -24.47 -53.69
N SER A 630 39.66 -25.12 -53.32
CA SER A 630 38.46 -25.28 -54.13
C SER A 630 37.54 -24.04 -54.13
N LEU A 631 37.74 -23.08 -53.24
CA LEU A 631 36.95 -21.86 -53.06
C LEU A 631 37.45 -20.73 -53.95
N SER A 632 36.59 -19.67 -54.16
CA SER A 632 37.05 -18.42 -54.79
C SER A 632 38.10 -17.71 -53.93
N LYS A 633 38.89 -16.78 -54.51
CA LYS A 633 39.94 -16.09 -53.75
C LYS A 633 39.43 -15.34 -52.54
N GLU A 634 38.26 -14.72 -52.64
CA GLU A 634 37.58 -14.01 -51.55
C GLU A 634 37.13 -14.99 -50.45
N GLU A 635 36.56 -16.14 -50.83
CA GLU A 635 36.15 -17.19 -49.89
C GLU A 635 37.33 -17.87 -49.24
N GLN A 636 38.46 -18.04 -49.94
CA GLN A 636 39.72 -18.56 -49.37
C GLN A 636 40.22 -17.69 -48.22
N GLU A 637 40.18 -16.35 -48.37
CA GLU A 637 40.62 -15.45 -47.31
C GLU A 637 39.73 -15.58 -46.08
N VAL A 638 38.39 -15.67 -46.24
CA VAL A 638 37.48 -15.93 -45.10
C VAL A 638 37.78 -17.26 -44.43
N ALA A 639 37.96 -18.32 -45.18
CA ALA A 639 38.27 -19.66 -44.64
C ALA A 639 39.63 -19.66 -43.92
N ASN A 640 40.65 -18.99 -44.46
CA ASN A 640 41.96 -18.80 -43.84
C ASN A 640 41.83 -17.99 -42.54
N GLN A 641 41.01 -16.91 -42.52
CA GLN A 641 40.75 -16.16 -41.30
C GLN A 641 40.11 -17.02 -40.20
N GLN A 642 39.22 -17.94 -40.55
CA GLN A 642 38.63 -18.86 -39.61
C GLN A 642 39.66 -19.85 -39.02
N ASN A 643 40.69 -20.24 -39.79
CA ASN A 643 41.81 -21.08 -39.31
C ASN A 643 42.73 -20.29 -38.34
N ARG A 644 42.91 -18.99 -38.49
CA ARG A 644 43.69 -18.13 -37.59
C ARG A 644 42.93 -17.89 -36.30
N ARG A 645 43.06 -18.76 -35.34
CA ARG A 645 42.27 -18.72 -34.10
C ARG A 645 43.07 -19.03 -32.87
N ILE A 646 42.57 -18.62 -31.70
CA ILE A 646 43.03 -19.06 -30.37
C ILE A 646 41.92 -19.89 -29.75
N GLU A 647 42.29 -21.01 -29.15
CA GLU A 647 41.38 -21.89 -28.43
C GLU A 647 41.86 -22.09 -27.01
N MET A 648 40.92 -22.27 -26.09
CA MET A 648 41.15 -22.66 -24.71
C MET A 648 40.53 -24.03 -24.46
N ARG A 649 41.29 -24.94 -23.86
CA ARG A 649 40.82 -26.24 -23.41
C ARG A 649 41.24 -26.50 -22.00
N VAL A 650 40.35 -26.98 -21.14
CA VAL A 650 40.69 -27.39 -19.77
C VAL A 650 41.41 -28.73 -19.82
N LEU A 651 42.56 -28.80 -19.16
CA LEU A 651 43.40 -30.01 -19.04
C LEU A 651 43.13 -30.77 -17.75
N SER A 652 42.94 -30.05 -16.62
CA SER A 652 42.57 -30.60 -15.34
C SER A 652 41.84 -29.55 -14.50
N ASN A 653 41.19 -29.99 -13.41
CA ASN A 653 40.52 -29.17 -12.43
C ASN A 653 41.01 -29.40 -10.98
N ASP A 654 42.23 -29.88 -10.85
CA ASP A 654 42.82 -30.30 -9.57
C ASP A 654 43.96 -29.39 -9.08
N TYR A 655 44.15 -28.24 -9.73
CA TYR A 655 45.15 -27.26 -9.27
C TYR A 655 44.79 -26.74 -7.89
N VAL A 656 45.76 -26.77 -6.99
CA VAL A 656 45.63 -26.21 -5.64
C VAL A 656 46.29 -24.83 -5.61
N PRO A 657 45.52 -23.74 -5.48
CA PRO A 657 46.09 -22.40 -5.33
C PRO A 657 47.00 -22.33 -4.10
N SER A 658 48.18 -21.70 -4.22
CA SER A 658 49.01 -21.37 -3.06
C SER A 658 48.22 -20.37 -2.16
N LEU A 659 48.34 -20.52 -0.86
CA LEU A 659 47.71 -19.65 0.14
C LEU A 659 48.57 -18.39 0.43
N ASP A 660 49.42 -17.96 -0.52
CA ASP A 660 50.26 -16.76 -0.37
C ASP A 660 49.51 -15.46 -0.72
#